data_f5a33dadc7c4359ccfdaa7e3ca36b6b6
#
_entry.id   f5a33dadc7c4359ccfdaa7e3ca36b6b6
#
_cell.length_a   1.000
_cell.length_b   1.000
_cell.length_c   1.000
_cell.angle_alpha   90.00
_cell.angle_beta   90.00
_cell.angle_gamma   90.00
#
_symmetry.space_group_name_H-M   'P 1'
#
loop_
_entity.id
_entity.type
_entity.pdbx_description
1 polymer ?
#
loop_
_entity_poly.entity_id
_entity_poly.type
_entity_poly.pdbx_seq_one_letter_code
_entity_poly.pdbx_strand_id
1 'polypeptide(L)'
;MQIYKSIFFSLLFIFISIDLLTEDVEEIIVKGNWRESSALQKSSSIVILNKKILESQPVKHFENLSYLVPNLNFAASDSRARHFQIRGIGERSGYERTPNSAVGFLIDDIDYSGQGGIATTFDLEQIEVHRGPQGSRIGSNAMAGLIYLKTKEPTEKFEAISELTSGTFNTLNAGIAFGGPTNLSDNLSYRLALRKDYSDGFRKNLYSGKSNTSKKDESTYRLKIDWDFSDKTIFKFLITQIDLNDPADIWAIDGSLNTLSDRPGMDSQKTNAYGIKIFHQLSGKEFQSLSSMTDSDIVISYDADWGNPLSHAPYIYDYFSETIRNRKTIAQEFRLVSDSVDFDLNKKTEWVIGISYFDVTEGNYKKDDGVYGDPSDPFGPYFSESLFSSKFSSESFSLFGNLDYFINESLKFSMGARWENYESQYADSLGELFNPSDKMSGGKISLNKNLNDSSNIFISIARGFNHGGFNLNLGLAPSSKNSNLYYDPEFLTNYEIGFNSQLFYKMMSVSAVIFYSDRDDQQVLISTQVDPTDPNTFSFLTQNAAEGINKGVELNLDMKLSESIYIFSRFGLLQTDINNWKSRPDLEGRAQAHAPKKSFALGINWSITDRASLSIDLVGKSSFYYSDSHDNQSKSYSLTNINYDYSIGRWTYSIWARNVFDEYYSVRGFYFGNEAPDFKDTLYERHGDPRHLGLTARYDF
;
A
#
# COMPACT_ATOMS: atom_id res chain seq x y z
N MET A 1 24.00 21.63 10.24
CA MET A 1 23.42 20.96 11.45
C MET A 1 23.14 21.92 12.62
N GLN A 2 23.56 23.19 12.58
CA GLN A 2 23.23 24.17 13.64
C GLN A 2 22.00 25.06 13.31
N ILE A 3 21.61 25.18 12.05
CA ILE A 3 20.47 26.00 11.63
C ILE A 3 19.12 25.31 11.95
N TYR A 4 19.08 23.99 11.97
CA TYR A 4 17.86 23.23 12.27
C TYR A 4 17.44 23.25 13.75
N LYS A 5 18.38 23.51 14.68
CA LYS A 5 18.06 23.60 16.12
C LYS A 5 17.35 24.90 16.50
N SER A 6 17.57 25.98 15.75
CA SER A 6 16.93 27.29 16.05
C SER A 6 15.50 27.39 15.54
N ILE A 7 15.15 26.69 14.44
CA ILE A 7 13.79 26.74 13.87
C ILE A 7 12.80 25.91 14.71
N PHE A 8 13.26 24.82 15.34
CA PHE A 8 12.41 23.97 16.17
C PHE A 8 11.98 24.65 17.49
N PHE A 9 12.82 25.54 18.05
CA PHE A 9 12.51 26.27 19.29
C PHE A 9 11.71 27.57 19.05
N SER A 10 11.76 28.15 17.86
CA SER A 10 11.03 29.40 17.55
C SER A 10 9.55 29.18 17.22
N LEU A 11 9.15 27.99 16.81
CA LEU A 11 7.74 27.63 16.53
C LEU A 11 6.92 27.37 17.81
N LEU A 12 7.56 27.25 18.98
CA LEU A 12 6.89 26.92 20.24
C LEU A 12 6.38 28.15 21.01
N PHE A 13 6.65 29.39 20.56
CA PHE A 13 6.36 30.61 21.32
C PHE A 13 5.55 31.70 20.59
N ILE A 14 4.77 31.38 19.56
CA ILE A 14 3.80 32.31 18.99
C ILE A 14 2.39 31.95 19.51
N PHE A 15 2.20 32.04 20.81
CA PHE A 15 0.87 32.13 21.43
C PHE A 15 0.62 33.58 21.86
N ILE A 16 0.13 34.40 20.93
CA ILE A 16 -0.41 35.71 21.25
C ILE A 16 -1.88 35.71 20.85
N SER A 17 -2.74 35.79 21.87
CA SER A 17 -4.17 36.19 21.86
C SER A 17 -4.85 36.18 20.47
N ILE A 18 -5.47 35.08 20.12
CA ILE A 18 -6.41 35.00 19.00
C ILE A 18 -7.82 35.00 19.57
N ASP A 19 -8.64 35.92 19.12
CA ASP A 19 -10.07 35.96 19.39
C ASP A 19 -10.71 34.63 18.92
N LEU A 20 -11.30 33.89 19.86
CA LEU A 20 -11.85 32.55 19.71
C LEU A 20 -13.24 32.57 19.05
N LEU A 21 -13.28 32.69 17.74
CA LEU A 21 -14.43 32.28 16.92
C LEU A 21 -13.93 31.34 15.82
N THR A 22 -13.60 30.11 16.17
CA THR A 22 -13.11 29.13 15.20
C THR A 22 -14.04 27.93 15.16
N GLU A 23 -14.36 27.47 13.95
CA GLU A 23 -14.98 26.17 13.74
C GLU A 23 -14.05 25.05 14.25
N ASP A 24 -14.63 24.01 14.85
CA ASP A 24 -13.95 22.82 15.32
C ASP A 24 -13.19 22.11 14.17
N VAL A 25 -12.10 21.41 14.48
CA VAL A 25 -11.55 20.41 13.57
C VAL A 25 -12.62 19.34 13.36
N GLU A 26 -12.96 19.08 12.09
CA GLU A 26 -13.95 18.07 11.72
C GLU A 26 -13.63 16.74 12.38
N GLU A 27 -14.62 16.09 12.99
CA GLU A 27 -14.43 14.77 13.59
C GLU A 27 -14.15 13.76 12.49
N ILE A 28 -13.00 13.08 12.58
CA ILE A 28 -12.57 12.09 11.59
C ILE A 28 -13.17 10.73 11.94
N ILE A 29 -13.97 10.18 11.04
CA ILE A 29 -14.63 8.88 11.20
C ILE A 29 -13.80 7.79 10.50
N VAL A 30 -13.52 6.72 11.20
CA VAL A 30 -12.92 5.49 10.65
C VAL A 30 -14.00 4.66 10.00
N LYS A 31 -13.90 4.42 8.70
CA LYS A 31 -14.85 3.66 7.87
C LYS A 31 -14.40 2.24 7.58
N GLY A 32 -13.10 2.04 7.54
CA GLY A 32 -12.48 0.75 7.33
C GLY A 32 -12.57 -0.20 8.54
N ASN A 33 -13.70 -0.23 9.26
CA ASN A 33 -13.96 -1.16 10.38
C ASN A 33 -15.38 -1.73 10.28
N TRP A 34 -15.74 -2.69 11.14
CA TRP A 34 -17.09 -3.27 11.19
C TRP A 34 -18.18 -2.25 11.51
N ARG A 35 -17.83 -1.20 12.24
CA ARG A 35 -18.68 -0.04 12.55
C ARG A 35 -17.88 1.23 12.28
N GLU A 36 -18.53 2.21 11.74
CA GLU A 36 -18.00 3.56 11.72
C GLU A 36 -17.86 4.08 13.15
N SER A 37 -16.77 4.76 13.43
CA SER A 37 -16.49 5.30 14.75
C SER A 37 -15.45 6.39 14.67
N SER A 38 -15.48 7.32 15.63
CA SER A 38 -14.47 8.37 15.74
C SER A 38 -13.06 7.81 15.81
N ALA A 39 -12.14 8.40 15.06
CA ALA A 39 -10.72 8.09 15.14
C ALA A 39 -10.17 8.32 16.56
N LEU A 40 -10.75 9.28 17.29
CA LEU A 40 -10.40 9.57 18.68
C LEU A 40 -10.62 8.35 19.59
N GLN A 41 -11.67 7.56 19.36
CA GLN A 41 -12.05 6.42 20.20
C GLN A 41 -11.37 5.10 19.84
N LYS A 42 -10.48 5.10 18.84
CA LYS A 42 -9.79 3.88 18.41
C LYS A 42 -8.65 3.51 19.35
N SER A 43 -8.54 2.22 19.64
CA SER A 43 -7.42 1.62 20.40
C SER A 43 -6.37 1.05 19.46
N SER A 44 -5.91 1.84 18.46
CA SER A 44 -4.91 1.45 17.48
C SER A 44 -4.31 2.67 16.78
N SER A 45 -3.13 2.48 16.21
CA SER A 45 -2.46 3.50 15.40
C SER A 45 -3.06 3.58 14.01
N ILE A 46 -3.63 4.73 13.64
CA ILE A 46 -4.26 4.97 12.34
C ILE A 46 -3.81 6.32 11.79
N VAL A 47 -3.53 6.40 10.49
CA VAL A 47 -3.44 7.66 9.73
C VAL A 47 -4.60 7.73 8.76
N ILE A 48 -5.30 8.86 8.76
CA ILE A 48 -6.39 9.12 7.84
C ILE A 48 -6.02 10.30 6.94
N LEU A 49 -6.04 10.07 5.63
CA LEU A 49 -5.95 11.11 4.62
C LEU A 49 -7.38 11.42 4.19
N ASN A 50 -7.93 12.48 4.77
CA ASN A 50 -9.30 12.90 4.54
C ASN A 50 -9.46 13.64 3.21
N LYS A 51 -10.70 13.98 2.85
CA LYS A 51 -11.04 14.69 1.61
C LYS A 51 -10.17 15.95 1.40
N LYS A 52 -9.95 16.76 2.43
CA LYS A 52 -9.18 18.00 2.34
C LYS A 52 -7.72 17.74 1.92
N ILE A 53 -7.08 16.72 2.50
CA ILE A 53 -5.72 16.31 2.13
C ILE A 53 -5.71 15.73 0.71
N LEU A 54 -6.67 14.87 0.36
CA LEU A 54 -6.76 14.25 -0.97
C LEU A 54 -6.97 15.29 -2.09
N GLU A 55 -7.79 16.31 -1.85
CA GLU A 55 -8.06 17.37 -2.81
C GLU A 55 -6.88 18.31 -2.99
N SER A 56 -6.10 18.58 -1.92
CA SER A 56 -4.88 19.40 -2.01
C SER A 56 -3.73 18.73 -2.77
N GLN A 57 -3.82 17.42 -3.02
CA GLN A 57 -2.78 16.67 -3.74
C GLN A 57 -3.05 16.63 -5.24
N PRO A 58 -2.09 17.11 -6.06
CA PRO A 58 -2.29 17.24 -7.50
C PRO A 58 -2.23 15.89 -8.26
N VAL A 59 -1.58 14.88 -7.70
CA VAL A 59 -1.43 13.57 -8.32
C VAL A 59 -2.36 12.57 -7.66
N LYS A 60 -3.12 11.86 -8.49
CA LYS A 60 -4.22 11.00 -8.04
C LYS A 60 -3.83 9.52 -8.04
N HIS A 61 -2.72 9.18 -7.35
CA HIS A 61 -2.32 7.79 -7.11
C HIS A 61 -1.80 7.57 -5.69
N PHE A 62 -2.16 6.44 -5.05
CA PHE A 62 -1.81 6.15 -3.65
C PHE A 62 -0.29 6.08 -3.41
N GLU A 63 0.49 5.55 -4.35
CA GLU A 63 1.96 5.53 -4.26
C GLU A 63 2.51 6.91 -3.86
N ASN A 64 2.00 7.97 -4.48
CA ASN A 64 2.44 9.34 -4.22
C ASN A 64 1.98 9.86 -2.86
N LEU A 65 0.85 9.39 -2.35
CA LEU A 65 0.31 9.78 -1.03
C LEU A 65 0.92 8.97 0.10
N SER A 66 1.53 7.82 -0.18
CA SER A 66 2.16 6.97 0.84
C SER A 66 3.27 7.69 1.61
N TYR A 67 3.92 8.67 1.01
CA TYR A 67 4.92 9.52 1.67
C TYR A 67 4.35 10.37 2.82
N LEU A 68 3.03 10.63 2.80
CA LEU A 68 2.34 11.36 3.89
C LEU A 68 2.10 10.50 5.13
N VAL A 69 2.42 9.22 5.08
CA VAL A 69 2.20 8.27 6.18
C VAL A 69 3.55 7.77 6.72
N PRO A 70 4.03 8.25 7.85
CA PRO A 70 5.24 7.74 8.48
C PRO A 70 5.15 6.26 8.82
N ASN A 71 6.29 5.56 8.77
CA ASN A 71 6.41 4.11 8.92
C ASN A 71 5.66 3.30 7.85
N LEU A 72 5.23 3.95 6.77
CA LEU A 72 4.80 3.32 5.53
C LEU A 72 5.90 3.49 4.49
N ASN A 73 6.30 2.41 3.85
CA ASN A 73 7.26 2.40 2.77
C ASN A 73 6.77 1.50 1.63
N PHE A 74 7.45 1.53 0.50
CA PHE A 74 7.24 0.62 -0.62
C PHE A 74 8.55 0.31 -1.32
N ALA A 75 8.58 -0.80 -2.03
CA ALA A 75 9.68 -1.17 -2.91
C ALA A 75 9.20 -1.06 -4.35
N ALA A 76 9.61 -0.02 -5.04
CA ALA A 76 9.23 0.19 -6.43
C ALA A 76 10.09 -0.67 -7.36
N SER A 77 9.71 -1.91 -7.60
CA SER A 77 10.38 -2.81 -8.57
C SER A 77 9.84 -2.62 -9.98
N ASP A 78 8.60 -2.15 -10.11
CA ASP A 78 7.81 -2.10 -11.33
C ASP A 78 7.42 -0.68 -11.70
N SER A 79 6.56 -0.50 -12.68
CA SER A 79 6.06 0.81 -13.08
C SER A 79 5.36 1.54 -11.94
N ARG A 80 4.63 0.79 -11.10
CA ARG A 80 3.94 1.22 -9.88
C ARG A 80 4.30 0.37 -8.67
N ALA A 81 4.20 0.94 -7.47
CA ALA A 81 4.32 0.19 -6.23
C ALA A 81 3.11 -0.74 -6.05
N ARG A 82 3.35 -2.06 -6.05
CA ARG A 82 2.32 -3.09 -5.82
C ARG A 82 2.27 -3.54 -4.37
N HIS A 83 3.42 -3.50 -3.67
CA HIS A 83 3.62 -3.97 -2.31
C HIS A 83 4.07 -2.85 -1.39
N PHE A 84 3.52 -2.82 -0.20
CA PHE A 84 3.81 -1.82 0.81
C PHE A 84 4.37 -2.49 2.08
N GLN A 85 5.16 -1.74 2.84
CA GLN A 85 5.67 -2.15 4.14
C GLN A 85 5.15 -1.20 5.20
N ILE A 86 4.51 -1.74 6.24
CA ILE A 86 4.08 -1.00 7.43
C ILE A 86 4.99 -1.38 8.59
N ARG A 87 5.63 -0.40 9.24
CA ARG A 87 6.59 -0.62 10.33
C ARG A 87 7.73 -1.57 9.94
N GLY A 88 8.14 -1.56 8.66
CA GLY A 88 9.18 -2.43 8.10
C GLY A 88 8.72 -3.85 7.76
N ILE A 89 7.44 -4.18 7.90
CA ILE A 89 6.87 -5.51 7.61
C ILE A 89 6.05 -5.43 6.32
N GLY A 90 6.28 -6.34 5.39
CA GLY A 90 5.61 -6.46 4.10
C GLY A 90 6.55 -6.88 2.98
N GLU A 91 5.98 -7.30 1.88
CA GLU A 91 6.68 -7.80 0.70
C GLU A 91 7.35 -6.66 -0.06
N ARG A 92 8.42 -7.01 -0.80
CA ARG A 92 9.13 -6.08 -1.70
C ARG A 92 8.92 -6.42 -3.15
N SER A 93 8.57 -7.66 -3.44
CA SER A 93 8.29 -8.21 -4.76
C SER A 93 7.34 -9.40 -4.62
N GLY A 94 6.58 -9.70 -5.64
CA GLY A 94 5.67 -10.86 -5.70
C GLY A 94 5.98 -11.79 -6.86
N TYR A 95 7.09 -11.57 -7.59
CA TYR A 95 7.39 -12.36 -8.79
C TYR A 95 7.81 -13.78 -8.48
N GLU A 96 8.49 -13.95 -7.36
CA GLU A 96 9.16 -15.19 -6.99
C GLU A 96 8.32 -16.04 -6.04
N ARG A 97 7.06 -15.64 -5.75
CA ARG A 97 6.23 -16.35 -4.77
C ARG A 97 4.74 -16.26 -5.10
N THR A 98 3.96 -17.14 -4.47
CA THR A 98 2.51 -17.13 -4.53
C THR A 98 1.90 -15.94 -3.75
N PRO A 99 0.62 -15.57 -4.02
CA PRO A 99 -0.05 -14.50 -3.29
C PRO A 99 -0.07 -14.76 -1.79
N ASN A 100 0.58 -13.88 -1.02
CA ASN A 100 0.68 -13.97 0.43
C ASN A 100 1.12 -12.61 0.99
N SER A 101 0.19 -11.67 1.16
CA SER A 101 0.49 -10.29 1.57
C SER A 101 0.38 -10.11 3.06
N ALA A 102 1.45 -9.59 3.70
CA ALA A 102 1.42 -9.19 5.11
C ALA A 102 0.72 -7.85 5.34
N VAL A 103 0.58 -7.01 4.31
CA VAL A 103 -0.16 -5.75 4.32
C VAL A 103 -1.41 -5.87 3.48
N GLY A 104 -2.57 -5.71 4.11
CA GLY A 104 -3.86 -5.70 3.43
C GLY A 104 -4.03 -4.44 2.58
N PHE A 105 -4.65 -4.59 1.41
CA PHE A 105 -4.98 -3.49 0.53
C PHE A 105 -6.42 -3.63 0.03
N LEU A 106 -7.32 -2.83 0.58
CA LEU A 106 -8.73 -2.91 0.27
C LEU A 106 -9.24 -1.62 -0.37
N ILE A 107 -10.09 -1.76 -1.38
CA ILE A 107 -10.87 -0.65 -1.95
C ILE A 107 -12.36 -1.01 -1.80
N ASP A 108 -13.12 -0.23 -1.04
CA ASP A 108 -14.55 -0.47 -0.74
C ASP A 108 -14.88 -1.89 -0.25
N ASP A 109 -14.00 -2.48 0.58
CA ASP A 109 -14.06 -3.84 1.15
C ASP A 109 -13.76 -4.99 0.16
N ILE A 110 -13.33 -4.69 -1.07
CA ILE A 110 -12.78 -5.68 -2.00
C ILE A 110 -11.27 -5.79 -1.78
N ASP A 111 -10.76 -7.01 -1.68
CA ASP A 111 -9.33 -7.29 -1.45
C ASP A 111 -8.53 -7.20 -2.76
N TYR A 112 -7.51 -6.33 -2.76
CA TYR A 112 -6.51 -6.17 -3.80
C TYR A 112 -5.09 -6.32 -3.23
N SER A 113 -4.93 -7.08 -2.16
CA SER A 113 -3.63 -7.27 -1.51
C SER A 113 -2.58 -7.79 -2.50
N GLY A 114 -1.39 -7.17 -2.49
CA GLY A 114 -0.34 -7.44 -3.48
C GLY A 114 -0.58 -6.86 -4.88
N GLN A 115 -1.61 -6.03 -5.06
CA GLN A 115 -1.97 -5.38 -6.33
C GLN A 115 -2.09 -3.86 -6.21
N GLY A 116 -1.42 -3.23 -5.24
CA GLY A 116 -1.56 -1.79 -4.93
C GLY A 116 -1.27 -0.82 -6.08
N GLY A 117 -0.65 -1.26 -7.18
CA GLY A 117 -0.42 -0.46 -8.38
C GLY A 117 -1.68 0.06 -9.07
N ILE A 118 -2.86 -0.50 -8.76
CA ILE A 118 -4.15 -0.06 -9.31
C ILE A 118 -4.81 1.11 -8.57
N ALA A 119 -4.15 1.67 -7.57
CA ALA A 119 -4.75 2.55 -6.58
C ALA A 119 -4.85 4.01 -7.02
N THR A 120 -5.72 4.32 -8.00
CA THR A 120 -6.10 5.73 -8.25
C THR A 120 -6.81 6.33 -7.04
N THR A 121 -6.52 7.61 -6.77
CA THR A 121 -7.18 8.37 -5.68
C THR A 121 -8.22 9.36 -6.21
N PHE A 122 -8.61 9.26 -7.48
CA PHE A 122 -9.70 10.04 -8.04
C PHE A 122 -11.04 9.58 -7.48
N ASP A 123 -11.86 10.53 -7.06
CA ASP A 123 -13.19 10.30 -6.49
C ASP A 123 -13.19 9.42 -5.22
N LEU A 124 -12.16 9.60 -4.37
CA LEU A 124 -12.12 9.00 -3.03
C LEU A 124 -12.78 9.92 -2.00
N GLU A 125 -13.29 9.30 -0.95
CA GLU A 125 -13.75 9.95 0.26
C GLU A 125 -12.62 10.10 1.26
N GLN A 126 -11.91 9.00 1.52
CA GLN A 126 -10.74 8.98 2.41
C GLN A 126 -9.84 7.77 2.16
N ILE A 127 -8.63 7.84 2.70
CA ILE A 127 -7.69 6.72 2.79
C ILE A 127 -7.35 6.53 4.26
N GLU A 128 -7.39 5.29 4.72
CA GLU A 128 -7.01 4.90 6.07
C GLU A 128 -5.81 3.96 6.01
N VAL A 129 -4.80 4.22 6.83
CA VAL A 129 -3.68 3.31 7.03
C VAL A 129 -3.68 2.86 8.48
N HIS A 130 -4.15 1.65 8.72
CA HIS A 130 -4.17 0.99 10.01
C HIS A 130 -2.82 0.30 10.21
N ARG A 131 -2.06 0.73 11.20
CA ARG A 131 -0.73 0.18 11.50
C ARG A 131 -0.82 -0.83 12.64
N GLY A 132 -0.12 -1.96 12.48
CA GLY A 132 -0.24 -3.13 13.36
C GLY A 132 -1.33 -4.11 12.95
N PRO A 133 -1.36 -5.32 13.56
CA PRO A 133 -2.17 -6.44 13.13
C PRO A 133 -3.68 -6.14 13.07
N GLN A 134 -4.31 -6.53 11.97
CA GLN A 134 -5.76 -6.53 11.78
C GLN A 134 -6.32 -7.98 11.77
N GLY A 135 -5.66 -8.87 12.51
CA GLY A 135 -5.92 -10.31 12.48
C GLY A 135 -7.34 -10.71 12.87
N SER A 136 -8.01 -9.99 13.76
CA SER A 136 -9.41 -10.27 14.10
C SER A 136 -10.39 -9.91 12.98
N ARG A 137 -10.10 -8.85 12.21
CA ARG A 137 -11.00 -8.31 11.19
C ARG A 137 -10.74 -8.91 9.80
N ILE A 138 -9.50 -8.86 9.33
CA ILE A 138 -9.13 -9.25 7.95
C ILE A 138 -8.54 -10.67 7.95
N GLY A 139 -7.78 -11.05 8.99
CA GLY A 139 -7.07 -12.33 9.04
C GLY A 139 -5.66 -12.21 8.48
N SER A 140 -5.26 -13.22 7.71
CA SER A 140 -3.90 -13.42 7.23
C SER A 140 -3.36 -12.30 6.35
N ASN A 141 -4.17 -11.70 5.49
CA ASN A 141 -3.73 -10.68 4.55
C ASN A 141 -3.48 -9.29 5.21
N ALA A 142 -3.47 -9.18 6.53
CA ALA A 142 -3.26 -7.92 7.22
C ALA A 142 -2.50 -8.10 8.55
N MET A 143 -1.48 -8.95 8.55
CA MET A 143 -0.61 -9.17 9.70
C MET A 143 0.11 -7.90 10.13
N ALA A 144 0.66 -7.13 9.19
CA ALA A 144 1.39 -5.90 9.47
C ALA A 144 0.49 -4.66 9.57
N GLY A 145 -0.66 -4.70 8.92
CA GLY A 145 -1.61 -3.60 8.87
C GLY A 145 -2.49 -3.64 7.64
N LEU A 146 -3.28 -2.58 7.47
CA LEU A 146 -4.27 -2.46 6.41
C LEU A 146 -4.22 -1.07 5.79
N ILE A 147 -4.21 -1.01 4.47
CA ILE A 147 -4.46 0.18 3.67
C ILE A 147 -5.88 0.05 3.12
N TYR A 148 -6.75 0.99 3.50
CA TYR A 148 -8.17 1.00 3.11
C TYR A 148 -8.52 2.27 2.36
N LEU A 149 -8.94 2.13 1.11
CA LEU A 149 -9.40 3.22 0.26
C LEU A 149 -10.93 3.20 0.23
N LYS A 150 -11.54 4.27 0.70
CA LYS A 150 -12.99 4.48 0.61
C LYS A 150 -13.27 5.41 -0.54
N THR A 151 -14.01 4.94 -1.53
CA THR A 151 -14.49 5.78 -2.63
C THR A 151 -15.81 6.45 -2.26
N LYS A 152 -16.13 7.56 -2.92
CA LYS A 152 -17.39 8.28 -2.65
C LYS A 152 -18.61 7.39 -2.93
N GLU A 153 -19.61 7.51 -2.06
CA GLU A 153 -20.88 6.82 -2.20
C GLU A 153 -21.84 7.58 -3.13
N PRO A 154 -22.88 6.93 -3.66
CA PRO A 154 -24.03 7.61 -4.25
C PRO A 154 -24.64 8.63 -3.28
N THR A 155 -25.14 9.74 -3.80
CA THR A 155 -25.68 10.86 -3.02
C THR A 155 -27.18 11.05 -3.26
N GLU A 156 -27.89 11.64 -2.29
CA GLU A 156 -29.32 11.98 -2.41
C GLU A 156 -29.61 13.11 -3.41
N LYS A 157 -28.59 13.87 -3.78
CA LYS A 157 -28.66 14.95 -4.76
C LYS A 157 -27.68 14.70 -5.88
N PHE A 158 -28.00 15.17 -7.07
CA PHE A 158 -27.06 15.11 -8.18
C PHE A 158 -25.80 15.90 -7.87
N GLU A 159 -24.65 15.23 -7.97
CA GLU A 159 -23.31 15.81 -7.87
C GLU A 159 -22.48 15.35 -9.05
N ALA A 160 -21.66 16.24 -9.59
CA ALA A 160 -20.69 15.86 -10.59
C ALA A 160 -19.41 16.68 -10.43
N ILE A 161 -18.30 16.06 -10.76
CA ILE A 161 -16.99 16.71 -10.84
C ILE A 161 -16.32 16.31 -12.17
N SER A 162 -15.60 17.26 -12.76
CA SER A 162 -14.68 16.95 -13.86
C SER A 162 -13.30 17.55 -13.57
N GLU A 163 -12.25 16.86 -13.99
CA GLU A 163 -10.87 17.25 -13.78
C GLU A 163 -10.05 17.01 -15.03
N LEU A 164 -9.24 17.98 -15.42
CA LEU A 164 -8.27 17.88 -16.49
C LEU A 164 -6.92 18.39 -15.99
N THR A 165 -5.88 17.57 -16.16
CA THR A 165 -4.52 17.89 -15.73
C THR A 165 -3.57 17.82 -16.91
N SER A 166 -2.69 18.82 -17.04
CA SER A 166 -1.56 18.81 -17.99
C SER A 166 -0.26 19.15 -17.26
N GLY A 167 0.84 18.52 -17.63
CA GLY A 167 2.11 18.72 -16.93
C GLY A 167 3.33 18.32 -17.73
N THR A 168 4.50 18.41 -17.09
CA THR A 168 5.78 17.93 -17.65
C THR A 168 5.68 16.45 -18.01
N PHE A 169 6.61 15.96 -18.82
CA PHE A 169 6.63 14.57 -19.34
C PHE A 169 5.37 14.21 -20.14
N ASN A 170 4.83 15.18 -20.89
CA ASN A 170 3.60 15.02 -21.68
C ASN A 170 2.41 14.47 -20.87
N THR A 171 2.33 14.85 -19.58
CA THR A 171 1.27 14.40 -18.70
C THR A 171 -0.07 14.99 -19.14
N LEU A 172 -1.06 14.12 -19.34
CA LEU A 172 -2.44 14.48 -19.63
C LEU A 172 -3.38 13.52 -18.91
N ASN A 173 -4.04 14.01 -17.85
CA ASN A 173 -4.96 13.20 -17.07
C ASN A 173 -6.36 13.81 -17.14
N ALA A 174 -7.38 12.97 -17.27
CA ALA A 174 -8.77 13.39 -17.31
C ALA A 174 -9.62 12.52 -16.37
N GLY A 175 -10.54 13.14 -15.65
CA GLY A 175 -11.47 12.45 -14.77
C GLY A 175 -12.84 13.09 -14.80
N ILE A 176 -13.89 12.29 -14.73
CA ILE A 176 -15.25 12.71 -14.50
C ILE A 176 -15.92 11.76 -13.51
N ALA A 177 -16.61 12.29 -12.53
CA ALA A 177 -17.46 11.51 -11.65
C ALA A 177 -18.79 12.23 -11.47
N PHE A 178 -19.88 11.48 -11.52
CA PHE A 178 -21.22 12.01 -11.31
C PHE A 178 -22.14 10.95 -10.74
N GLY A 179 -23.17 11.40 -10.02
CA GLY A 179 -24.15 10.52 -9.41
C GLY A 179 -25.24 11.28 -8.70
N GLY A 180 -26.20 10.55 -8.17
CA GLY A 180 -27.36 11.05 -7.47
C GLY A 180 -28.52 10.07 -7.57
N PRO A 181 -29.76 10.49 -7.23
CA PRO A 181 -30.95 9.66 -7.38
C PRO A 181 -31.23 9.38 -8.87
N THR A 182 -31.78 8.22 -9.15
CA THR A 182 -32.23 7.90 -10.50
C THR A 182 -33.63 8.43 -10.74
N ASN A 183 -33.99 8.68 -12.00
CA ASN A 183 -35.39 8.97 -12.39
C ASN A 183 -36.27 7.71 -12.45
N LEU A 184 -35.69 6.52 -12.17
CA LEU A 184 -36.39 5.23 -12.24
C LEU A 184 -37.15 4.92 -10.94
N SER A 185 -36.57 5.34 -9.79
CA SER A 185 -37.14 5.12 -8.46
C SER A 185 -36.46 6.05 -7.43
N ASP A 186 -37.25 6.59 -6.50
CA ASP A 186 -36.76 7.48 -5.45
C ASP A 186 -35.81 6.79 -4.46
N ASN A 187 -35.83 5.45 -4.41
CA ASN A 187 -35.00 4.62 -3.52
C ASN A 187 -33.78 4.02 -4.24
N LEU A 188 -33.42 4.53 -5.42
CA LEU A 188 -32.27 4.08 -6.21
C LEU A 188 -31.34 5.24 -6.52
N SER A 189 -30.12 5.15 -6.07
CA SER A 189 -29.07 6.13 -6.35
C SER A 189 -27.84 5.48 -7.00
N TYR A 190 -27.08 6.26 -7.73
CA TYR A 190 -25.88 5.77 -8.42
C TYR A 190 -24.72 6.75 -8.35
N ARG A 191 -23.50 6.25 -8.58
CA ARG A 191 -22.30 7.04 -8.81
C ARG A 191 -21.43 6.37 -9.86
N LEU A 192 -21.07 7.10 -10.91
CA LEU A 192 -20.14 6.67 -11.95
C LEU A 192 -18.90 7.54 -11.88
N ALA A 193 -17.72 6.93 -11.84
CA ALA A 193 -16.43 7.60 -11.91
C ALA A 193 -15.58 6.98 -13.03
N LEU A 194 -15.04 7.84 -13.88
CA LEU A 194 -14.19 7.50 -15.03
C LEU A 194 -12.90 8.29 -14.91
N ARG A 195 -11.76 7.63 -15.03
CA ARG A 195 -10.44 8.25 -14.95
C ARG A 195 -9.52 7.70 -16.02
N LYS A 196 -8.77 8.59 -16.68
CA LYS A 196 -7.63 8.27 -17.55
C LYS A 196 -6.43 9.07 -17.10
N ASP A 197 -5.31 8.39 -16.86
CA ASP A 197 -4.02 8.98 -16.57
C ASP A 197 -3.03 8.58 -17.66
N TYR A 198 -2.34 9.57 -18.23
CA TYR A 198 -1.30 9.39 -19.24
C TYR A 198 -0.10 10.28 -18.96
N SER A 199 1.10 9.73 -19.16
CA SER A 199 2.36 10.47 -19.16
C SER A 199 3.40 9.68 -19.93
N ASP A 200 4.28 10.32 -20.68
CA ASP A 200 5.42 9.64 -21.33
C ASP A 200 6.44 9.08 -20.32
N GLY A 201 6.33 9.50 -19.04
CA GLY A 201 7.34 9.20 -18.05
C GLY A 201 8.58 10.10 -18.20
N PHE A 202 9.46 10.04 -17.22
CA PHE A 202 10.63 10.92 -17.18
C PHE A 202 11.92 10.28 -17.69
N ARG A 203 11.90 8.97 -18.01
CA ARG A 203 13.06 8.24 -18.51
C ARG A 203 13.12 8.32 -20.02
N LYS A 204 14.35 8.40 -20.54
CA LYS A 204 14.60 8.36 -21.97
C LYS A 204 15.46 7.13 -22.28
N ASN A 205 15.00 6.32 -23.21
CA ASN A 205 15.79 5.22 -23.75
C ASN A 205 16.70 5.77 -24.85
N LEU A 206 18.02 5.80 -24.57
CA LEU A 206 19.00 6.38 -25.48
C LEU A 206 19.31 5.48 -26.67
N TYR A 207 19.16 4.15 -26.54
CA TYR A 207 19.38 3.21 -27.62
C TYR A 207 18.30 3.33 -28.70
N SER A 208 17.04 3.25 -28.29
CA SER A 208 15.91 3.38 -29.22
C SER A 208 15.57 4.84 -29.60
N GLY A 209 16.10 5.83 -28.87
CA GLY A 209 15.79 7.25 -29.02
C GLY A 209 14.37 7.63 -28.54
N LYS A 210 13.63 6.72 -27.90
CA LYS A 210 12.26 6.93 -27.43
C LYS A 210 12.25 7.54 -26.02
N SER A 211 11.25 8.39 -25.75
CA SER A 211 11.02 9.02 -24.43
C SER A 211 9.78 8.50 -23.71
N ASN A 212 9.17 7.41 -24.18
CA ASN A 212 7.93 6.85 -23.65
C ASN A 212 8.04 5.35 -23.31
N THR A 213 9.24 4.83 -23.13
CA THR A 213 9.49 3.43 -22.73
C THR A 213 9.21 3.17 -21.25
N SER A 214 8.95 4.24 -20.46
CA SER A 214 8.48 4.19 -19.08
C SER A 214 7.17 5.01 -18.87
N LYS A 215 6.33 5.10 -19.93
CA LYS A 215 5.07 5.83 -19.88
C LYS A 215 4.13 5.29 -18.79
N LYS A 216 3.17 6.12 -18.41
CA LYS A 216 1.97 5.73 -17.66
C LYS A 216 0.77 5.80 -18.61
N ASP A 217 -0.03 4.74 -18.63
CA ASP A 217 -1.22 4.64 -19.48
C ASP A 217 -2.30 3.84 -18.75
N GLU A 218 -2.99 4.53 -17.84
CA GLU A 218 -3.84 3.90 -16.83
C GLU A 218 -5.29 4.37 -16.99
N SER A 219 -6.25 3.46 -16.85
CA SER A 219 -7.69 3.76 -16.90
C SER A 219 -8.41 3.08 -15.74
N THR A 220 -9.36 3.80 -15.13
CA THR A 220 -10.24 3.26 -14.09
C THR A 220 -11.68 3.67 -14.35
N TYR A 221 -12.56 2.69 -14.30
CA TYR A 221 -14.01 2.85 -14.45
C TYR A 221 -14.68 2.23 -13.23
N ARG A 222 -15.55 2.99 -12.53
CA ARG A 222 -16.22 2.52 -11.32
C ARG A 222 -17.68 2.95 -11.33
N LEU A 223 -18.57 1.99 -11.11
CA LEU A 223 -20.01 2.20 -10.95
C LEU A 223 -20.43 1.67 -9.59
N LYS A 224 -21.10 2.51 -8.81
CA LYS A 224 -21.81 2.14 -7.59
C LYS A 224 -23.31 2.36 -7.78
N ILE A 225 -24.10 1.47 -7.20
CA ILE A 225 -25.56 1.57 -7.16
C ILE A 225 -25.99 1.20 -5.75
N ASP A 226 -26.70 2.11 -5.09
CA ASP A 226 -27.34 1.88 -3.81
C ASP A 226 -28.85 1.78 -4.04
N TRP A 227 -29.46 0.73 -3.49
CA TRP A 227 -30.87 0.46 -3.60
C TRP A 227 -31.48 0.23 -2.21
N ASP A 228 -32.26 1.21 -1.74
CA ASP A 228 -33.06 1.11 -0.53
C ASP A 228 -34.30 0.26 -0.83
N PHE A 229 -34.12 -1.07 -0.84
CA PHE A 229 -35.19 -2.03 -1.18
C PHE A 229 -36.40 -1.91 -0.25
N SER A 230 -36.14 -1.64 1.02
CA SER A 230 -37.17 -1.35 2.03
C SER A 230 -36.55 -0.54 3.16
N ASP A 231 -37.39 -0.04 4.10
CA ASP A 231 -36.94 0.65 5.34
C ASP A 231 -35.93 -0.14 6.17
N LYS A 232 -35.79 -1.46 5.93
CA LYS A 232 -34.92 -2.36 6.68
C LYS A 232 -33.81 -2.98 5.83
N THR A 233 -33.86 -2.85 4.50
CA THR A 233 -32.95 -3.59 3.62
C THR A 233 -32.35 -2.69 2.56
N ILE A 234 -31.03 -2.63 2.55
CA ILE A 234 -30.25 -1.89 1.56
C ILE A 234 -29.38 -2.86 0.78
N PHE A 235 -29.38 -2.74 -0.54
CA PHE A 235 -28.44 -3.41 -1.43
C PHE A 235 -27.48 -2.38 -1.99
N LYS A 236 -26.17 -2.72 -1.98
CA LYS A 236 -25.13 -1.91 -2.62
C LYS A 236 -24.37 -2.75 -3.63
N PHE A 237 -24.26 -2.26 -4.85
CA PHE A 237 -23.56 -2.90 -5.95
C PHE A 237 -22.34 -2.06 -6.34
N LEU A 238 -21.23 -2.73 -6.60
CA LEU A 238 -19.99 -2.13 -7.07
C LEU A 238 -19.47 -2.91 -8.28
N ILE A 239 -19.15 -2.19 -9.34
CA ILE A 239 -18.42 -2.70 -10.49
C ILE A 239 -17.23 -1.80 -10.72
N THR A 240 -16.04 -2.39 -10.80
CA THR A 240 -14.81 -1.65 -11.11
C THR A 240 -14.03 -2.36 -12.19
N GLN A 241 -13.58 -1.62 -13.19
CA GLN A 241 -12.63 -2.07 -14.20
C GLN A 241 -11.41 -1.18 -14.17
N ILE A 242 -10.22 -1.78 -14.13
CA ILE A 242 -8.93 -1.10 -14.09
C ILE A 242 -8.06 -1.68 -15.19
N ASP A 243 -7.37 -0.81 -15.92
CA ASP A 243 -6.48 -1.18 -17.01
C ASP A 243 -5.20 -0.34 -16.89
N LEU A 244 -4.09 -0.98 -16.55
CA LEU A 244 -2.74 -0.42 -16.51
C LEU A 244 -1.95 -1.00 -17.69
N ASN A 245 -1.44 -0.15 -18.56
CA ASN A 245 -0.68 -0.54 -19.74
C ASN A 245 0.65 0.23 -19.79
N ASP A 246 1.48 -0.01 -18.76
CA ASP A 246 2.73 0.69 -18.53
C ASP A 246 3.92 -0.14 -19.04
N PRO A 247 4.80 0.38 -19.89
CA PRO A 247 6.11 -0.21 -20.12
C PRO A 247 6.99 -0.20 -18.87
N ALA A 248 7.90 -1.15 -18.78
CA ALA A 248 8.76 -1.40 -17.62
C ALA A 248 10.25 -1.09 -17.84
N ASP A 249 10.58 -0.16 -18.73
CA ASP A 249 11.95 0.30 -18.98
C ASP A 249 12.40 1.28 -17.87
N ILE A 250 12.76 0.74 -16.72
CA ILE A 250 12.92 1.50 -15.47
C ILE A 250 14.31 1.38 -14.83
N TRP A 251 15.15 0.46 -15.32
CA TRP A 251 16.49 0.22 -14.82
C TRP A 251 17.54 0.74 -15.80
N ALA A 252 18.61 1.30 -15.29
CA ALA A 252 19.74 1.78 -16.06
C ALA A 252 21.04 1.21 -15.49
N ILE A 253 21.91 0.68 -16.35
CA ILE A 253 23.20 0.09 -15.97
C ILE A 253 24.07 1.11 -15.22
N ASP A 254 24.08 2.36 -15.68
CA ASP A 254 24.86 3.46 -15.09
C ASP A 254 24.19 4.16 -13.91
N GLY A 255 23.03 3.68 -13.47
CA GLY A 255 22.23 4.29 -12.40
C GLY A 255 21.63 5.65 -12.75
N SER A 256 21.65 6.08 -14.01
CA SER A 256 21.06 7.35 -14.46
C SER A 256 19.53 7.26 -14.64
N LEU A 257 18.91 8.37 -15.06
CA LEU A 257 17.51 8.39 -15.48
C LEU A 257 17.32 7.97 -16.95
N ASN A 258 18.40 7.69 -17.68
CA ASN A 258 18.34 7.21 -19.06
C ASN A 258 18.54 5.69 -19.10
N THR A 259 17.74 5.01 -19.90
CA THR A 259 17.84 3.56 -20.11
C THR A 259 18.55 3.24 -21.43
N LEU A 260 19.01 2.02 -21.58
CA LEU A 260 19.73 1.53 -22.76
C LEU A 260 19.09 0.27 -23.36
N SER A 261 18.00 -0.20 -22.77
CA SER A 261 17.31 -1.43 -23.12
C SER A 261 16.91 -1.48 -24.60
N ASP A 262 17.21 -2.57 -25.28
CA ASP A 262 16.73 -2.83 -26.64
C ASP A 262 15.38 -3.59 -26.64
N ARG A 263 15.04 -4.25 -25.52
CA ARG A 263 13.80 -5.01 -25.29
C ARG A 263 13.00 -4.47 -24.10
N PRO A 264 12.53 -3.19 -24.09
CA PRO A 264 11.74 -2.63 -23.00
C PRO A 264 10.55 -3.55 -22.68
N GLY A 265 10.39 -3.91 -21.41
CA GLY A 265 9.32 -4.79 -20.97
C GLY A 265 8.00 -4.06 -20.73
N MET A 266 7.09 -4.78 -20.07
CA MET A 266 5.76 -4.32 -19.71
C MET A 266 5.48 -4.58 -18.23
N ASP A 267 4.75 -3.67 -17.60
CA ASP A 267 4.09 -3.84 -16.31
C ASP A 267 2.62 -3.50 -16.49
N SER A 268 1.87 -4.47 -16.98
CA SER A 268 0.45 -4.29 -17.27
C SER A 268 -0.44 -5.08 -16.32
N GLN A 269 -1.63 -4.55 -16.06
CA GLN A 269 -2.64 -5.24 -15.26
C GLN A 269 -4.03 -4.83 -15.72
N LYS A 270 -4.86 -5.81 -16.04
CA LYS A 270 -6.28 -5.61 -16.28
C LYS A 270 -7.08 -6.33 -15.21
N THR A 271 -7.87 -5.59 -14.44
CA THR A 271 -8.65 -6.13 -13.33
C THR A 271 -10.12 -5.76 -13.48
N ASN A 272 -10.99 -6.77 -13.41
CA ASN A 272 -12.43 -6.60 -13.25
C ASN A 272 -12.82 -7.00 -11.82
N ALA A 273 -13.57 -6.15 -11.14
CA ALA A 273 -14.00 -6.41 -9.78
C ALA A 273 -15.49 -6.14 -9.61
N TYR A 274 -16.13 -6.99 -8.83
CA TYR A 274 -17.57 -6.95 -8.55
C TYR A 274 -17.77 -7.08 -7.05
N GLY A 275 -18.68 -6.26 -6.50
CA GLY A 275 -19.06 -6.30 -5.10
C GLY A 275 -20.56 -6.20 -4.93
N ILE A 276 -21.11 -6.98 -4.01
CA ILE A 276 -22.51 -6.89 -3.58
C ILE A 276 -22.51 -6.87 -2.06
N LYS A 277 -23.15 -5.86 -1.46
CA LYS A 277 -23.35 -5.76 -0.02
C LYS A 277 -24.86 -5.69 0.26
N ILE A 278 -25.28 -6.43 1.27
CA ILE A 278 -26.66 -6.46 1.74
C ILE A 278 -26.65 -6.12 3.23
N PHE A 279 -27.41 -5.12 3.61
CA PHE A 279 -27.63 -4.72 4.99
C PHE A 279 -29.11 -4.93 5.31
N HIS A 280 -29.41 -5.67 6.37
CA HIS A 280 -30.77 -5.94 6.80
C HIS A 280 -30.94 -5.72 8.29
N GLN A 281 -31.73 -4.70 8.64
CA GLN A 281 -31.99 -4.35 10.03
C GLN A 281 -32.95 -5.36 10.67
N LEU A 282 -32.49 -5.99 11.74
CA LEU A 282 -33.23 -6.88 12.61
C LEU A 282 -33.53 -6.17 13.95
N SER A 283 -34.34 -6.79 14.82
CA SER A 283 -34.55 -6.25 16.16
C SER A 283 -33.25 -6.36 16.99
N GLY A 284 -32.67 -5.21 17.35
CA GLY A 284 -31.49 -5.13 18.20
C GLY A 284 -30.15 -5.49 17.51
N LYS A 285 -30.13 -5.67 16.20
CA LYS A 285 -28.92 -6.02 15.41
C LYS A 285 -29.16 -5.86 13.92
N GLU A 286 -28.07 -5.77 13.17
CA GLU A 286 -28.05 -5.76 11.71
C GLU A 286 -27.37 -7.02 11.15
N PHE A 287 -27.97 -7.63 10.16
CA PHE A 287 -27.34 -8.66 9.34
C PHE A 287 -26.65 -8.00 8.15
N GLN A 288 -25.42 -8.40 7.88
CA GLN A 288 -24.64 -7.94 6.76
C GLN A 288 -24.12 -9.13 5.94
N SER A 289 -24.24 -9.04 4.62
CA SER A 289 -23.63 -9.98 3.67
C SER A 289 -22.74 -9.19 2.71
N LEU A 290 -21.48 -9.58 2.58
CA LEU A 290 -20.51 -8.97 1.68
C LEU A 290 -19.98 -10.05 0.74
N SER A 291 -20.23 -9.90 -0.54
CA SER A 291 -19.74 -10.79 -1.60
C SER A 291 -18.85 -9.98 -2.54
N SER A 292 -17.69 -10.50 -2.88
CA SER A 292 -16.84 -9.88 -3.90
C SER A 292 -16.12 -10.89 -4.77
N MET A 293 -15.76 -10.45 -5.96
CA MET A 293 -14.96 -11.21 -6.91
C MET A 293 -14.02 -10.24 -7.63
N THR A 294 -12.75 -10.63 -7.78
CA THR A 294 -11.80 -9.98 -8.67
C THR A 294 -11.25 -10.98 -9.68
N ASP A 295 -10.99 -10.49 -10.89
CA ASP A 295 -10.36 -11.25 -11.99
C ASP A 295 -9.29 -10.35 -12.61
N SER A 296 -8.02 -10.77 -12.53
CA SER A 296 -6.86 -9.94 -12.88
C SER A 296 -5.92 -10.69 -13.81
N ASP A 297 -5.68 -10.10 -14.98
CA ASP A 297 -4.59 -10.47 -15.89
C ASP A 297 -3.42 -9.53 -15.65
N ILE A 298 -2.24 -10.07 -15.33
CA ILE A 298 -1.04 -9.33 -14.99
C ILE A 298 0.10 -9.82 -15.88
N VAL A 299 0.76 -8.90 -16.56
CA VAL A 299 1.98 -9.18 -17.35
C VAL A 299 3.11 -8.32 -16.83
N ILE A 300 4.21 -8.96 -16.50
CA ILE A 300 5.43 -8.30 -16.07
C ILE A 300 6.56 -8.88 -16.90
N SER A 301 7.16 -8.00 -17.69
CA SER A 301 8.34 -8.36 -18.48
C SER A 301 9.36 -7.25 -18.40
N TYR A 302 10.61 -7.62 -18.54
CA TYR A 302 11.73 -6.67 -18.48
C TYR A 302 12.95 -7.22 -19.24
N ASP A 303 13.74 -6.27 -19.73
CA ASP A 303 15.08 -6.51 -20.20
C ASP A 303 15.96 -6.87 -18.99
N ALA A 304 16.47 -8.11 -18.96
CA ALA A 304 17.14 -8.61 -17.77
C ALA A 304 18.62 -8.17 -17.71
N ASP A 305 19.23 -7.82 -18.86
CA ASP A 305 20.57 -7.25 -18.92
C ASP A 305 20.57 -5.71 -18.88
N TRP A 306 19.41 -5.05 -18.99
CA TRP A 306 19.19 -3.60 -19.01
C TRP A 306 19.94 -2.84 -20.09
N GLY A 307 20.44 -3.56 -21.07
CA GLY A 307 21.37 -3.07 -22.09
C GLY A 307 20.86 -3.20 -23.51
N ASN A 308 21.81 -3.39 -24.38
CA ASN A 308 21.62 -3.64 -25.79
C ASN A 308 22.91 -4.29 -26.35
N PRO A 309 22.94 -4.80 -27.58
CA PRO A 309 24.11 -5.47 -28.13
C PRO A 309 25.43 -4.66 -28.13
N LEU A 310 25.38 -3.34 -27.91
CA LEU A 310 26.57 -2.50 -27.82
C LEU A 310 27.03 -2.29 -26.36
N SER A 311 26.12 -2.46 -25.38
CA SER A 311 26.43 -2.21 -23.97
C SER A 311 27.48 -3.14 -23.41
N HIS A 312 27.52 -4.37 -23.89
CA HIS A 312 28.39 -5.45 -23.40
C HIS A 312 29.50 -5.81 -24.42
N ALA A 313 29.60 -5.08 -25.53
CA ALA A 313 30.60 -5.37 -26.58
C ALA A 313 32.03 -5.41 -26.01
N PRO A 314 32.90 -6.39 -26.43
CA PRO A 314 32.72 -7.33 -27.54
C PRO A 314 31.94 -8.61 -27.16
N TYR A 315 31.48 -8.76 -25.93
CA TYR A 315 30.64 -9.89 -25.48
C TYR A 315 29.20 -9.72 -25.98
N ILE A 316 28.54 -10.86 -26.23
CA ILE A 316 27.10 -10.90 -26.46
C ILE A 316 26.45 -11.23 -25.11
N TYR A 317 25.59 -10.38 -24.62
CA TYR A 317 24.83 -10.59 -23.40
C TYR A 317 23.48 -9.90 -23.57
N ASP A 318 22.43 -10.67 -23.78
CA ASP A 318 21.08 -10.22 -24.06
C ASP A 318 20.09 -11.21 -23.44
N TYR A 319 19.31 -10.78 -22.48
CA TYR A 319 18.37 -11.59 -21.73
C TYR A 319 17.07 -10.87 -21.52
N PHE A 320 15.95 -11.60 -21.62
CA PHE A 320 14.61 -11.10 -21.41
C PHE A 320 13.81 -12.02 -20.52
N SER A 321 13.02 -11.45 -19.60
CA SER A 321 12.13 -12.20 -18.73
C SER A 321 10.70 -11.69 -18.89
N GLU A 322 9.75 -12.62 -19.01
CA GLU A 322 8.32 -12.34 -19.03
C GLU A 322 7.58 -13.28 -18.07
N THR A 323 6.71 -12.70 -17.26
CA THR A 323 5.81 -13.44 -16.37
C THR A 323 4.38 -13.00 -16.61
N ILE A 324 3.51 -13.97 -16.93
CA ILE A 324 2.06 -13.76 -17.09
C ILE A 324 1.36 -14.43 -15.92
N ARG A 325 0.46 -13.70 -15.25
CA ARG A 325 -0.35 -14.22 -14.14
C ARG A 325 -1.81 -13.95 -14.37
N ASN A 326 -2.63 -14.95 -14.12
CA ASN A 326 -4.08 -14.83 -14.10
C ASN A 326 -4.53 -15.13 -12.68
N ARG A 327 -5.01 -14.10 -11.96
CA ARG A 327 -5.45 -14.23 -10.56
C ARG A 327 -6.93 -13.97 -10.45
N LYS A 328 -7.62 -14.92 -9.85
CA LYS A 328 -9.03 -14.79 -9.47
C LYS A 328 -9.17 -14.88 -7.96
N THR A 329 -9.96 -13.98 -7.38
CA THR A 329 -10.26 -13.98 -5.96
C THR A 329 -11.77 -13.94 -5.76
N ILE A 330 -12.31 -14.76 -4.84
CA ILE A 330 -13.71 -14.76 -4.44
C ILE A 330 -13.75 -14.62 -2.92
N ALA A 331 -14.56 -13.70 -2.42
CA ALA A 331 -14.77 -13.53 -0.99
C ALA A 331 -16.25 -13.47 -0.66
N GLN A 332 -16.64 -14.15 0.41
CA GLN A 332 -17.97 -14.07 1.01
C GLN A 332 -17.85 -13.91 2.52
N GLU A 333 -18.52 -12.91 3.05
CA GLU A 333 -18.58 -12.69 4.48
C GLU A 333 -20.04 -12.48 4.92
N PHE A 334 -20.43 -13.17 6.00
CA PHE A 334 -21.69 -12.95 6.71
C PHE A 334 -21.40 -12.52 8.13
N ARG A 335 -22.06 -11.48 8.59
CA ARG A 335 -21.92 -11.00 9.97
C ARG A 335 -23.23 -10.51 10.56
N LEU A 336 -23.31 -10.65 11.86
CA LEU A 336 -24.31 -10.00 12.70
C LEU A 336 -23.62 -8.94 13.54
N VAL A 337 -24.16 -7.74 13.51
CA VAL A 337 -23.63 -6.56 14.20
C VAL A 337 -24.71 -6.08 15.17
N SER A 338 -24.43 -6.02 16.47
CA SER A 338 -25.41 -5.53 17.46
C SER A 338 -25.69 -4.03 17.24
N ASP A 339 -26.79 -3.53 17.77
CA ASP A 339 -27.00 -2.08 17.87
C ASP A 339 -25.94 -1.45 18.79
N SER A 340 -25.82 -0.12 18.71
CA SER A 340 -24.93 0.67 19.56
C SER A 340 -25.30 0.58 21.04
N VAL A 341 -24.33 0.89 21.91
CA VAL A 341 -24.53 0.99 23.35
C VAL A 341 -25.60 2.03 23.69
N ASP A 342 -26.42 1.69 24.67
CA ASP A 342 -27.40 2.57 25.27
C ASP A 342 -27.38 2.35 26.79
N PHE A 343 -26.79 3.30 27.52
CA PHE A 343 -26.66 3.20 28.99
C PHE A 343 -27.99 3.36 29.70
N ASP A 344 -28.91 4.14 29.15
CA ASP A 344 -30.26 4.32 29.75
C ASP A 344 -31.07 3.02 29.74
N LEU A 345 -30.89 2.21 28.69
CA LEU A 345 -31.47 0.87 28.57
C LEU A 345 -30.58 -0.23 29.14
N ASN A 346 -29.51 0.10 29.87
CA ASN A 346 -28.53 -0.84 30.44
C ASN A 346 -27.83 -1.74 29.37
N LYS A 347 -27.80 -1.32 28.11
CA LYS A 347 -27.05 -1.97 27.04
C LYS A 347 -25.60 -1.52 27.10
N LYS A 348 -24.72 -2.36 27.66
CA LYS A 348 -23.29 -2.06 27.86
C LYS A 348 -22.36 -2.81 26.89
N THR A 349 -22.90 -3.46 25.89
CA THR A 349 -22.12 -4.29 24.97
C THR A 349 -22.40 -3.94 23.51
N GLU A 350 -21.37 -3.85 22.73
CA GLU A 350 -21.42 -3.92 21.28
C GLU A 350 -20.66 -5.16 20.83
N TRP A 351 -21.21 -5.89 19.89
CA TRP A 351 -20.57 -7.10 19.40
C TRP A 351 -20.78 -7.30 17.91
N VAL A 352 -19.85 -8.01 17.32
CA VAL A 352 -19.91 -8.53 15.95
C VAL A 352 -19.52 -9.98 15.99
N ILE A 353 -20.26 -10.83 15.30
CA ILE A 353 -19.87 -12.20 15.01
C ILE A 353 -20.05 -12.46 13.53
N GLY A 354 -19.20 -13.26 12.94
CA GLY A 354 -19.28 -13.57 11.53
C GLY A 354 -18.48 -14.78 11.10
N ILE A 355 -18.75 -15.17 9.88
CA ILE A 355 -18.01 -16.18 9.15
C ILE A 355 -17.56 -15.62 7.83
N SER A 356 -16.41 -16.04 7.33
CA SER A 356 -15.94 -15.66 6.00
C SER A 356 -15.34 -16.84 5.26
N TYR A 357 -15.49 -16.80 3.95
CA TYR A 357 -14.85 -17.67 2.98
C TYR A 357 -14.04 -16.81 2.03
N PHE A 358 -12.81 -17.22 1.75
CA PHE A 358 -11.91 -16.53 0.83
C PHE A 358 -11.19 -17.56 -0.05
N ASP A 359 -11.27 -17.39 -1.35
CA ASP A 359 -10.68 -18.26 -2.36
C ASP A 359 -9.79 -17.46 -3.29
N VAL A 360 -8.59 -17.96 -3.55
CA VAL A 360 -7.64 -17.42 -4.53
C VAL A 360 -7.17 -18.51 -5.45
N THR A 361 -7.25 -18.24 -6.73
CA THR A 361 -6.63 -19.10 -7.77
C THR A 361 -5.67 -18.23 -8.57
N GLU A 362 -4.43 -18.72 -8.77
CA GLU A 362 -3.44 -18.06 -9.62
C GLU A 362 -2.77 -19.05 -10.56
N GLY A 363 -2.83 -18.77 -11.86
CA GLY A 363 -1.97 -19.38 -12.86
C GLY A 363 -0.76 -18.48 -13.09
N ASN A 364 0.43 -19.06 -13.17
CA ASN A 364 1.66 -18.35 -13.48
C ASN A 364 2.37 -19.03 -14.64
N TYR A 365 2.79 -18.25 -15.63
CA TYR A 365 3.61 -18.67 -16.76
C TYR A 365 4.79 -17.72 -16.86
N LYS A 366 6.01 -18.26 -16.82
CA LYS A 366 7.25 -17.49 -16.94
C LYS A 366 8.06 -18.01 -18.12
N LYS A 367 8.57 -17.08 -18.92
CA LYS A 367 9.51 -17.33 -20.00
C LYS A 367 10.73 -16.45 -19.78
N ASP A 368 11.90 -17.08 -19.71
CA ASP A 368 13.19 -16.41 -19.79
C ASP A 368 13.87 -16.84 -21.08
N ASP A 369 14.36 -15.91 -21.88
CA ASP A 369 15.14 -16.20 -23.08
C ASP A 369 16.38 -15.29 -23.14
N GLY A 370 17.46 -15.83 -23.69
CA GLY A 370 18.68 -15.03 -23.81
C GLY A 370 19.78 -15.68 -24.62
N VAL A 371 20.85 -14.90 -24.79
CA VAL A 371 22.06 -15.33 -25.48
C VAL A 371 23.29 -14.77 -24.76
N TYR A 372 24.30 -15.63 -24.60
CA TYR A 372 25.62 -15.25 -24.12
C TYR A 372 26.69 -15.68 -25.13
N GLY A 373 27.65 -14.80 -25.42
CA GLY A 373 28.77 -15.09 -26.29
C GLY A 373 30.05 -14.40 -25.83
N ASP A 374 31.10 -15.20 -25.62
CA ASP A 374 32.47 -14.73 -25.40
C ASP A 374 33.23 -14.74 -26.74
N PRO A 375 33.84 -13.63 -27.16
CA PRO A 375 34.61 -13.58 -28.40
C PRO A 375 35.80 -14.54 -28.45
N SER A 376 36.28 -14.99 -27.29
CA SER A 376 37.37 -15.95 -27.19
C SER A 376 36.90 -17.41 -27.27
N ASP A 377 35.60 -17.66 -27.16
CA ASP A 377 35.02 -18.98 -27.23
C ASP A 377 34.59 -19.33 -28.68
N PRO A 378 35.26 -20.30 -29.36
CA PRO A 378 34.92 -20.65 -30.71
C PRO A 378 33.58 -21.45 -30.83
N PHE A 379 32.99 -21.88 -29.75
CA PHE A 379 31.75 -22.67 -29.72
C PHE A 379 30.51 -21.83 -29.44
N GLY A 380 30.67 -20.58 -28.97
CA GLY A 380 29.57 -19.66 -28.74
C GLY A 380 29.04 -18.99 -30.00
N PRO A 381 27.98 -18.17 -29.93
CA PRO A 381 27.20 -17.86 -28.74
C PRO A 381 26.26 -18.99 -28.30
N TYR A 382 25.94 -19.00 -26.99
CA TYR A 382 25.02 -19.95 -26.37
C TYR A 382 23.65 -19.31 -26.19
N PHE A 383 22.62 -19.99 -26.66
CA PHE A 383 21.23 -19.59 -26.53
C PHE A 383 20.59 -20.37 -25.39
N SER A 384 19.83 -19.69 -24.57
CA SER A 384 19.05 -20.27 -23.48
C SER A 384 17.58 -19.89 -23.62
N GLU A 385 16.69 -20.84 -23.35
CA GLU A 385 15.27 -20.61 -23.18
C GLU A 385 14.80 -21.44 -21.99
N SER A 386 14.11 -20.80 -21.04
CA SER A 386 13.49 -21.47 -19.90
C SER A 386 12.01 -21.16 -19.88
N LEU A 387 11.21 -22.21 -19.76
CA LEU A 387 9.76 -22.13 -19.62
C LEU A 387 9.36 -22.73 -18.29
N PHE A 388 8.64 -21.96 -17.49
CA PHE A 388 8.11 -22.42 -16.22
C PHE A 388 6.63 -22.06 -16.11
N SER A 389 5.83 -22.98 -15.60
CA SER A 389 4.44 -22.68 -15.27
C SER A 389 4.04 -23.30 -13.93
N SER A 390 3.16 -22.63 -13.22
CA SER A 390 2.60 -23.15 -11.99
C SER A 390 1.13 -22.78 -11.86
N LYS A 391 0.42 -23.58 -11.08
CA LYS A 391 -0.94 -23.30 -10.64
C LYS A 391 -0.99 -23.36 -9.12
N PHE A 392 -1.49 -22.30 -8.54
CA PHE A 392 -1.74 -22.15 -7.12
C PHE A 392 -3.24 -21.95 -6.89
N SER A 393 -3.78 -22.60 -5.87
CA SER A 393 -5.10 -22.27 -5.34
C SER A 393 -5.08 -22.34 -3.84
N SER A 394 -5.90 -21.52 -3.18
CA SER A 394 -6.06 -21.56 -1.74
C SER A 394 -7.49 -21.22 -1.36
N GLU A 395 -7.97 -21.90 -0.32
CA GLU A 395 -9.27 -21.63 0.30
C GLU A 395 -9.06 -21.36 1.78
N SER A 396 -9.70 -20.35 2.31
CA SER A 396 -9.76 -20.13 3.76
C SER A 396 -11.19 -19.99 4.23
N PHE A 397 -11.47 -20.67 5.33
CA PHE A 397 -12.71 -20.51 6.08
C PHE A 397 -12.39 -19.94 7.48
N SER A 398 -13.11 -18.89 7.86
CA SER A 398 -12.84 -18.25 9.14
C SER A 398 -14.12 -18.05 9.95
N LEU A 399 -13.95 -18.16 11.26
CA LEU A 399 -14.91 -17.72 12.28
C LEU A 399 -14.29 -16.56 13.05
N PHE A 400 -15.01 -15.45 13.18
CA PHE A 400 -14.50 -14.28 13.88
C PHE A 400 -15.57 -13.60 14.73
N GLY A 401 -15.10 -12.80 15.68
CA GLY A 401 -15.98 -11.97 16.49
C GLY A 401 -15.22 -10.88 17.21
N ASN A 402 -15.96 -9.87 17.61
CA ASN A 402 -15.50 -8.77 18.45
C ASN A 402 -16.55 -8.45 19.50
N LEU A 403 -16.12 -8.17 20.72
CA LEU A 403 -16.93 -7.72 21.83
C LEU A 403 -16.32 -6.45 22.42
N ASP A 404 -17.06 -5.38 22.41
CA ASP A 404 -16.78 -4.16 23.15
C ASP A 404 -17.70 -4.13 24.39
N TYR A 405 -17.11 -4.13 25.58
CA TYR A 405 -17.79 -4.04 26.85
C TYR A 405 -17.49 -2.72 27.54
N PHE A 406 -18.52 -1.91 27.72
CA PHE A 406 -18.41 -0.61 28.39
C PHE A 406 -18.60 -0.83 29.89
N ILE A 407 -17.49 -0.90 30.64
CA ILE A 407 -17.45 -1.03 32.08
C ILE A 407 -18.23 0.14 32.70
N ASN A 408 -17.99 1.33 32.19
CA ASN A 408 -18.75 2.56 32.41
C ASN A 408 -18.56 3.50 31.20
N GLU A 409 -19.15 4.69 31.20
CA GLU A 409 -19.07 5.67 30.10
C GLU A 409 -17.65 6.07 29.72
N SER A 410 -16.68 5.96 30.61
CA SER A 410 -15.29 6.37 30.38
C SER A 410 -14.31 5.21 30.17
N LEU A 411 -14.72 3.95 30.43
CA LEU A 411 -13.82 2.79 30.37
C LEU A 411 -14.44 1.66 29.54
N LYS A 412 -13.79 1.35 28.43
CA LYS A 412 -14.17 0.31 27.49
C LYS A 412 -13.11 -0.79 27.44
N PHE A 413 -13.54 -2.02 27.62
CA PHE A 413 -12.77 -3.23 27.32
C PHE A 413 -13.20 -3.77 25.95
N SER A 414 -12.24 -4.13 25.10
CA SER A 414 -12.52 -4.72 23.79
C SER A 414 -11.74 -6.01 23.62
N MET A 415 -12.40 -7.02 23.06
CA MET A 415 -11.80 -8.33 22.75
C MET A 415 -12.29 -8.77 21.37
N GLY A 416 -11.37 -9.02 20.46
CA GLY A 416 -11.61 -9.60 19.14
C GLY A 416 -10.81 -10.87 18.95
N ALA A 417 -11.39 -11.84 18.26
CA ALA A 417 -10.74 -13.10 17.91
C ALA A 417 -11.15 -13.55 16.51
N ARG A 418 -10.23 -14.24 15.82
CA ARG A 418 -10.47 -14.95 14.56
C ARG A 418 -9.74 -16.28 14.60
N TRP A 419 -10.43 -17.30 14.15
CA TRP A 419 -9.86 -18.60 13.81
C TRP A 419 -10.00 -18.80 12.31
N GLU A 420 -8.96 -19.32 11.66
CA GLU A 420 -8.89 -19.52 10.21
C GLU A 420 -8.33 -20.90 9.90
N ASN A 421 -9.04 -21.65 9.07
CA ASN A 421 -8.56 -22.87 8.44
C ASN A 421 -8.19 -22.53 7.00
N TYR A 422 -6.94 -22.73 6.63
CA TYR A 422 -6.37 -22.43 5.32
C TYR A 422 -5.88 -23.72 4.67
N GLU A 423 -6.28 -23.95 3.44
CA GLU A 423 -5.86 -25.05 2.62
C GLU A 423 -5.33 -24.50 1.31
N SER A 424 -4.18 -24.97 0.86
CA SER A 424 -3.63 -24.55 -0.42
C SER A 424 -3.16 -25.74 -1.24
N GLN A 425 -3.12 -25.55 -2.57
CA GLN A 425 -2.65 -26.51 -3.53
C GLN A 425 -1.69 -25.81 -4.47
N TYR A 426 -0.58 -26.47 -4.74
CA TYR A 426 0.43 -26.01 -5.68
C TYR A 426 0.86 -27.13 -6.60
N ALA A 427 0.95 -26.83 -7.89
CA ALA A 427 1.53 -27.73 -8.89
C ALA A 427 2.33 -26.91 -9.90
N ASP A 428 3.45 -27.46 -10.40
CA ASP A 428 4.27 -26.80 -11.40
C ASP A 428 4.74 -27.70 -12.53
N SER A 429 5.31 -27.09 -13.56
CA SER A 429 5.84 -27.78 -14.75
C SER A 429 7.10 -28.63 -14.48
N LEU A 430 7.70 -28.52 -13.29
CA LEU A 430 8.85 -29.34 -12.87
C LEU A 430 8.40 -30.62 -12.16
N GLY A 431 7.07 -30.79 -12.00
CA GLY A 431 6.46 -31.98 -11.41
C GLY A 431 6.28 -31.93 -9.90
N GLU A 432 6.47 -30.76 -9.30
CA GLU A 432 6.21 -30.57 -7.87
C GLU A 432 4.70 -30.45 -7.61
N LEU A 433 4.24 -31.11 -6.53
CA LEU A 433 2.85 -31.11 -6.09
C LEU A 433 2.79 -31.05 -4.57
N PHE A 434 2.11 -30.02 -4.02
CA PHE A 434 1.99 -29.79 -2.58
C PHE A 434 0.57 -29.40 -2.21
N ASN A 435 0.11 -29.86 -1.04
CA ASN A 435 -1.23 -29.56 -0.51
C ASN A 435 -1.16 -29.28 1.01
N PRO A 436 -0.50 -28.20 1.45
CA PRO A 436 -0.43 -27.87 2.87
C PRO A 436 -1.76 -27.35 3.40
N SER A 437 -1.96 -27.52 4.71
CA SER A 437 -3.11 -27.00 5.44
C SER A 437 -2.65 -26.45 6.77
N ASP A 438 -3.05 -25.21 7.06
CA ASP A 438 -2.67 -24.47 8.26
C ASP A 438 -3.91 -24.03 9.05
N LYS A 439 -3.83 -24.13 10.38
CA LYS A 439 -4.84 -23.57 11.28
C LYS A 439 -4.22 -22.44 12.06
N MET A 440 -4.75 -21.27 11.87
CA MET A 440 -4.21 -20.05 12.44
C MET A 440 -5.24 -19.35 13.31
N SER A 441 -4.75 -18.57 14.27
CA SER A 441 -5.61 -17.73 15.10
C SER A 441 -4.95 -16.40 15.37
N GLY A 442 -5.75 -15.37 15.31
CA GLY A 442 -5.37 -14.00 15.66
C GLY A 442 -6.44 -13.32 16.48
N GLY A 443 -6.10 -12.15 16.98
CA GLY A 443 -7.05 -11.42 17.81
C GLY A 443 -6.46 -10.15 18.37
N LYS A 444 -7.29 -9.43 19.13
CA LYS A 444 -6.90 -8.20 19.82
C LYS A 444 -7.63 -8.08 21.14
N ILE A 445 -6.90 -7.69 22.17
CA ILE A 445 -7.47 -7.26 23.44
C ILE A 445 -7.02 -5.82 23.67
N SER A 446 -7.94 -4.97 24.09
CA SER A 446 -7.60 -3.59 24.42
C SER A 446 -8.44 -3.03 25.55
N LEU A 447 -7.85 -2.10 26.29
CA LEU A 447 -8.52 -1.28 27.29
C LEU A 447 -8.38 0.17 26.87
N ASN A 448 -9.50 0.86 26.73
CA ASN A 448 -9.58 2.27 26.38
C ASN A 448 -10.22 3.06 27.51
N LYS A 449 -9.53 4.10 27.98
CA LYS A 449 -9.99 5.00 29.05
C LYS A 449 -10.14 6.41 28.51
N ASN A 450 -11.36 6.90 28.45
CA ASN A 450 -11.63 8.31 28.24
C ASN A 450 -11.21 9.10 29.49
N LEU A 451 -10.27 10.02 29.35
CA LEU A 451 -9.82 10.92 30.40
C LEU A 451 -10.82 12.08 30.58
N ASN A 452 -11.39 12.50 29.46
CA ASN A 452 -12.48 13.45 29.31
C ASN A 452 -13.13 13.26 27.93
N ASP A 453 -14.07 14.11 27.53
CA ASP A 453 -14.80 14.02 26.26
C ASP A 453 -13.89 14.17 25.02
N SER A 454 -12.71 14.73 25.19
CA SER A 454 -11.78 15.07 24.10
C SER A 454 -10.47 14.29 24.15
N SER A 455 -10.28 13.40 25.14
CA SER A 455 -8.99 12.72 25.32
C SER A 455 -9.17 11.32 25.82
N ASN A 456 -8.40 10.38 25.24
CA ASN A 456 -8.33 9.01 25.74
C ASN A 456 -6.90 8.47 25.76
N ILE A 457 -6.70 7.45 26.53
CA ILE A 457 -5.52 6.59 26.56
C ILE A 457 -5.93 5.16 26.35
N PHE A 458 -5.14 4.40 25.61
CA PHE A 458 -5.39 2.98 25.42
C PHE A 458 -4.13 2.14 25.57
N ILE A 459 -4.34 0.89 25.94
CA ILE A 459 -3.36 -0.17 25.83
C ILE A 459 -3.97 -1.30 24.99
N SER A 460 -3.17 -1.95 24.17
CA SER A 460 -3.65 -3.08 23.38
C SER A 460 -2.55 -4.12 23.13
N ILE A 461 -3.00 -5.37 23.01
CA ILE A 461 -2.21 -6.51 22.56
C ILE A 461 -2.96 -7.10 21.37
N ALA A 462 -2.28 -7.24 20.24
CA ALA A 462 -2.86 -7.80 19.02
C ALA A 462 -1.94 -8.89 18.44
N ARG A 463 -2.53 -10.01 18.05
CA ARG A 463 -1.84 -11.06 17.33
C ARG A 463 -2.39 -11.13 15.91
N GLY A 464 -1.49 -11.00 14.93
CA GLY A 464 -1.71 -11.26 13.51
C GLY A 464 -0.95 -12.48 13.04
N PHE A 465 -1.28 -12.95 11.86
CA PHE A 465 -0.62 -14.06 11.18
C PHE A 465 -0.63 -13.83 9.68
N ASN A 466 0.32 -14.46 8.99
CA ASN A 466 0.40 -14.53 7.53
C ASN A 466 0.52 -16.00 7.12
N HIS A 467 -0.08 -16.38 5.99
CA HIS A 467 -0.01 -17.76 5.50
C HIS A 467 1.42 -18.18 5.17
N GLY A 468 1.67 -19.51 5.13
CA GLY A 468 2.73 -20.09 4.36
C GLY A 468 2.52 -19.84 2.85
N GLY A 469 3.51 -20.18 2.05
CA GLY A 469 3.45 -19.98 0.60
C GLY A 469 4.53 -20.77 -0.13
N PHE A 470 4.64 -20.51 -1.43
CA PHE A 470 5.55 -21.24 -2.30
C PHE A 470 6.50 -20.30 -3.02
N ASN A 471 7.76 -20.70 -3.12
CA ASN A 471 8.76 -20.06 -3.95
C ASN A 471 8.64 -20.57 -5.38
N LEU A 472 8.57 -19.67 -6.34
CA LEU A 472 8.37 -20.00 -7.75
C LEU A 472 9.71 -20.04 -8.49
N ASN A 473 9.87 -21.01 -9.37
CA ASN A 473 11.01 -21.10 -10.29
C ASN A 473 12.38 -20.89 -9.63
N LEU A 474 12.72 -21.75 -8.70
CA LEU A 474 13.92 -21.60 -7.88
C LEU A 474 15.25 -21.74 -8.64
N GLY A 475 15.26 -22.28 -9.84
CA GLY A 475 16.50 -22.55 -10.60
C GLY A 475 17.49 -23.49 -9.90
N LEU A 476 17.10 -24.07 -8.74
CA LEU A 476 17.95 -24.87 -7.89
C LEU A 476 18.09 -26.31 -8.40
N ALA A 477 19.22 -26.93 -8.07
CA ALA A 477 19.47 -28.34 -8.37
C ALA A 477 18.38 -29.25 -7.77
N PRO A 478 18.03 -30.38 -8.45
CA PRO A 478 16.94 -31.27 -8.01
C PRO A 478 17.02 -31.77 -6.57
N SER A 479 18.22 -31.87 -5.99
CA SER A 479 18.45 -32.35 -4.63
C SER A 479 18.13 -31.33 -3.52
N SER A 480 18.00 -30.05 -3.85
CA SER A 480 17.73 -28.98 -2.89
C SER A 480 16.31 -28.39 -3.00
N LYS A 481 15.52 -28.84 -4.00
CA LYS A 481 14.22 -28.26 -4.34
C LYS A 481 13.17 -28.39 -3.24
N ASN A 482 13.02 -29.57 -2.64
CA ASN A 482 11.90 -29.85 -1.74
C ASN A 482 11.92 -29.10 -0.41
N SER A 483 13.11 -28.77 0.12
CA SER A 483 13.23 -28.06 1.41
C SER A 483 13.00 -26.56 1.32
N ASN A 484 13.03 -25.98 0.12
CA ASN A 484 12.94 -24.52 -0.09
C ASN A 484 11.70 -24.10 -0.88
N LEU A 485 10.89 -25.05 -1.36
CA LEU A 485 9.72 -24.72 -2.16
C LEU A 485 8.61 -24.11 -1.31
N TYR A 486 8.29 -24.71 -0.15
CA TYR A 486 7.28 -24.24 0.78
C TYR A 486 7.94 -23.51 1.95
N TYR A 487 7.33 -22.43 2.42
CA TYR A 487 7.66 -21.74 3.67
C TYR A 487 6.42 -21.64 4.55
N ASP A 488 6.62 -21.78 5.86
CA ASP A 488 5.58 -21.85 6.87
C ASP A 488 4.91 -20.49 7.17
N PRO A 489 3.75 -20.48 7.85
CA PRO A 489 3.12 -19.27 8.33
C PRO A 489 4.01 -18.46 9.27
N GLU A 490 3.83 -17.14 9.26
CA GLU A 490 4.46 -16.19 10.19
C GLU A 490 3.43 -15.63 11.17
N PHE A 491 3.85 -15.37 12.41
CA PHE A 491 3.03 -14.74 13.44
C PHE A 491 3.65 -13.45 13.95
N LEU A 492 2.79 -12.50 14.30
CA LEU A 492 3.17 -11.20 14.84
C LEU A 492 2.37 -10.90 16.10
N THR A 493 3.04 -10.69 17.24
CA THR A 493 2.42 -10.19 18.46
C THR A 493 2.83 -8.74 18.69
N ASN A 494 1.86 -7.83 18.71
CA ASN A 494 2.08 -6.39 18.79
C ASN A 494 1.47 -5.82 20.07
N TYR A 495 2.25 -5.06 20.81
CA TYR A 495 1.88 -4.35 22.03
C TYR A 495 1.89 -2.85 21.75
N GLU A 496 0.81 -2.15 22.12
CA GLU A 496 0.70 -0.70 21.93
C GLU A 496 0.21 0.00 23.20
N ILE A 497 0.76 1.19 23.42
CA ILE A 497 0.21 2.20 24.32
C ILE A 497 0.02 3.45 23.49
N GLY A 498 -1.18 4.02 23.51
CA GLY A 498 -1.50 5.20 22.72
C GLY A 498 -2.32 6.22 23.50
N PHE A 499 -2.17 7.46 23.05
CA PHE A 499 -2.90 8.63 23.53
C PHE A 499 -3.48 9.36 22.34
N ASN A 500 -4.79 9.62 22.37
CA ASN A 500 -5.48 10.45 21.40
C ASN A 500 -6.16 11.61 22.11
N SER A 501 -6.09 12.81 21.55
CA SER A 501 -6.67 13.99 22.19
C SER A 501 -7.03 15.05 21.16
N GLN A 502 -8.14 15.75 21.41
CA GLN A 502 -8.46 17.04 20.83
C GLN A 502 -8.21 18.12 21.88
N LEU A 503 -7.30 19.02 21.58
CA LEU A 503 -6.82 20.07 22.46
C LEU A 503 -7.25 21.46 21.96
N PHE A 504 -7.18 22.47 22.84
CA PHE A 504 -7.45 23.86 22.50
C PHE A 504 -8.81 24.05 21.82
N TYR A 505 -9.88 23.66 22.50
CA TYR A 505 -11.25 23.72 21.96
C TYR A 505 -11.39 23.01 20.60
N LYS A 506 -10.78 21.82 20.49
CA LYS A 506 -10.74 20.99 19.27
C LYS A 506 -9.98 21.60 18.08
N MET A 507 -9.20 22.64 18.28
CA MET A 507 -8.34 23.21 17.21
C MET A 507 -7.15 22.32 16.86
N MET A 508 -6.76 21.41 17.75
CA MET A 508 -5.63 20.52 17.55
C MET A 508 -6.01 19.09 17.90
N SER A 509 -5.80 18.17 16.97
CA SER A 509 -5.90 16.73 17.17
C SER A 509 -4.49 16.13 17.27
N VAL A 510 -4.26 15.34 18.31
CA VAL A 510 -2.98 14.63 18.55
C VAL A 510 -3.24 13.15 18.72
N SER A 511 -2.46 12.33 18.03
CA SER A 511 -2.40 10.87 18.25
C SER A 511 -0.94 10.48 18.40
N ALA A 512 -0.60 9.87 19.56
CA ALA A 512 0.74 9.38 19.86
C ALA A 512 0.66 7.90 20.24
N VAL A 513 1.48 7.06 19.61
CA VAL A 513 1.52 5.61 19.87
C VAL A 513 2.96 5.15 20.02
N ILE A 514 3.21 4.36 21.06
CA ILE A 514 4.43 3.59 21.25
C ILE A 514 4.05 2.14 20.98
N PHE A 515 4.84 1.44 20.18
CA PHE A 515 4.61 0.05 19.82
C PHE A 515 5.86 -0.82 19.97
N TYR A 516 5.62 -2.09 20.25
CA TYR A 516 6.60 -3.17 20.24
C TYR A 516 5.95 -4.40 19.60
N SER A 517 6.57 -4.94 18.58
CA SER A 517 6.11 -6.10 17.84
C SER A 517 7.16 -7.18 17.86
N ASP A 518 6.75 -8.39 18.20
CA ASP A 518 7.54 -9.62 18.22
C ASP A 518 7.06 -10.52 17.07
N ARG A 519 7.99 -11.01 16.25
CA ARG A 519 7.73 -11.82 15.07
C ARG A 519 8.31 -13.20 15.25
N ASP A 520 7.45 -14.20 15.16
CA ASP A 520 7.80 -15.62 15.19
C ASP A 520 7.76 -16.19 13.77
N ASP A 521 8.72 -17.04 13.42
CA ASP A 521 8.84 -17.68 12.09
C ASP A 521 8.84 -16.66 10.94
N GLN A 522 9.60 -15.57 11.12
CA GLN A 522 9.65 -14.46 10.18
C GLN A 522 9.96 -14.91 8.76
N GLN A 523 9.08 -14.60 7.82
CA GLN A 523 9.28 -14.82 6.38
C GLN A 523 10.26 -13.76 5.84
N VAL A 524 11.46 -14.17 5.47
CA VAL A 524 12.51 -13.29 4.94
C VAL A 524 12.82 -13.66 3.50
N LEU A 525 12.78 -12.65 2.62
CA LEU A 525 13.19 -12.79 1.22
C LEU A 525 14.70 -12.54 1.10
N ILE A 526 15.44 -13.57 0.78
CA ILE A 526 16.87 -13.48 0.46
C ILE A 526 17.09 -13.61 -1.05
N SER A 527 18.16 -13.01 -1.53
CA SER A 527 18.67 -13.21 -2.89
C SER A 527 19.98 -13.99 -2.83
N THR A 528 20.15 -14.91 -3.74
CA THR A 528 21.37 -15.71 -3.85
C THR A 528 21.70 -15.95 -5.32
N GLN A 529 22.97 -15.92 -5.65
CA GLN A 529 23.49 -16.35 -6.95
C GLN A 529 24.00 -17.78 -6.80
N VAL A 530 23.39 -18.71 -7.55
CA VAL A 530 23.72 -20.15 -7.43
C VAL A 530 25.07 -20.44 -8.06
N ASP A 531 25.32 -19.85 -9.23
CA ASP A 531 26.61 -19.86 -9.91
C ASP A 531 27.15 -18.42 -10.00
N PRO A 532 28.25 -18.07 -9.29
CA PRO A 532 28.81 -16.72 -9.35
C PRO A 532 29.28 -16.26 -10.73
N THR A 533 29.42 -17.19 -11.67
CA THR A 533 29.88 -16.89 -13.05
C THR A 533 28.71 -16.76 -14.03
N ASP A 534 27.48 -17.13 -13.63
CA ASP A 534 26.28 -16.98 -14.44
C ASP A 534 25.22 -16.12 -13.72
N PRO A 535 25.03 -14.88 -14.14
CA PRO A 535 24.08 -13.95 -13.53
C PRO A 535 22.62 -14.43 -13.64
N ASN A 536 22.29 -15.31 -14.59
CA ASN A 536 20.96 -15.85 -14.76
C ASN A 536 20.60 -16.88 -13.69
N THR A 537 21.56 -17.31 -12.87
CA THR A 537 21.33 -18.16 -11.71
C THR A 537 20.98 -17.37 -10.44
N PHE A 538 20.77 -16.07 -10.56
CA PHE A 538 20.29 -15.23 -9.47
C PHE A 538 18.85 -15.62 -9.09
N SER A 539 18.64 -15.99 -7.83
CA SER A 539 17.35 -16.47 -7.34
C SER A 539 16.91 -15.75 -6.08
N PHE A 540 15.62 -15.54 -5.95
CA PHE A 540 14.99 -15.05 -4.74
C PHE A 540 14.28 -16.18 -4.01
N LEU A 541 14.52 -16.28 -2.71
CA LEU A 541 13.99 -17.33 -1.86
C LEU A 541 13.39 -16.75 -0.60
N THR A 542 12.13 -17.06 -0.31
CA THR A 542 11.50 -16.81 0.97
C THR A 542 11.73 -17.98 1.89
N GLN A 543 12.20 -17.72 3.11
CA GLN A 543 12.42 -18.72 4.15
C GLN A 543 11.89 -18.22 5.49
N ASN A 544 11.44 -19.12 6.36
CA ASN A 544 11.20 -18.85 7.78
C ASN A 544 12.56 -18.89 8.49
N ALA A 545 13.19 -17.76 8.60
CA ALA A 545 14.60 -17.75 8.93
C ALA A 545 14.89 -17.29 10.35
N ALA A 546 13.99 -16.48 10.94
CA ALA A 546 14.39 -15.73 12.11
C ALA A 546 13.20 -15.37 13.01
N GLU A 547 13.51 -14.95 14.20
CA GLU A 547 12.67 -14.09 15.01
C GLU A 547 12.97 -12.64 14.62
N GLY A 548 11.99 -11.75 14.72
CA GLY A 548 12.15 -10.34 14.39
C GLY A 548 11.52 -9.43 15.44
N ILE A 549 12.13 -8.27 15.67
CA ILE A 549 11.60 -7.24 16.56
C ILE A 549 11.42 -5.96 15.76
N ASN A 550 10.20 -5.38 15.85
CA ASN A 550 9.90 -4.07 15.28
C ASN A 550 9.32 -3.19 16.38
N LYS A 551 9.96 -2.07 16.73
CA LYS A 551 9.51 -1.17 17.79
C LYS A 551 9.69 0.29 17.39
N GLY A 552 8.87 1.16 17.98
CA GLY A 552 8.97 2.56 17.63
C GLY A 552 7.93 3.47 18.25
N VAL A 553 7.91 4.69 17.71
CA VAL A 553 6.99 5.75 18.12
C VAL A 553 6.37 6.37 16.88
N GLU A 554 5.07 6.64 16.95
CA GLU A 554 4.31 7.30 15.91
C GLU A 554 3.55 8.49 16.52
N LEU A 555 3.69 9.65 15.87
CA LEU A 555 3.05 10.88 16.28
C LEU A 555 2.33 11.49 15.07
N ASN A 556 1.04 11.76 15.23
CA ASN A 556 0.25 12.53 14.28
C ASN A 556 -0.32 13.76 15.01
N LEU A 557 -0.20 14.92 14.37
CA LEU A 557 -0.72 16.18 14.84
C LEU A 557 -1.40 16.87 13.65
N ASP A 558 -2.66 17.25 13.84
CA ASP A 558 -3.44 18.04 12.91
C ASP A 558 -3.94 19.29 13.67
N MET A 559 -3.68 20.47 13.15
CA MET A 559 -3.96 21.72 13.85
C MET A 559 -4.56 22.77 12.92
N LYS A 560 -5.69 23.31 13.29
CA LYS A 560 -6.28 24.52 12.72
C LYS A 560 -5.73 25.72 13.48
N LEU A 561 -4.66 26.33 12.97
CA LEU A 561 -3.99 27.47 13.62
C LEU A 561 -4.84 28.74 13.56
N SER A 562 -5.64 28.89 12.49
CA SER A 562 -6.66 29.93 12.29
C SER A 562 -7.71 29.38 11.31
N GLU A 563 -8.76 30.15 11.03
CA GLU A 563 -9.74 29.79 9.99
C GLU A 563 -9.10 29.57 8.62
N SER A 564 -8.00 30.27 8.35
CA SER A 564 -7.29 30.21 7.08
C SER A 564 -6.08 29.28 7.06
N ILE A 565 -5.58 28.78 8.20
CA ILE A 565 -4.34 28.01 8.26
C ILE A 565 -4.58 26.67 8.97
N TYR A 566 -4.36 25.60 8.21
CA TYR A 566 -4.32 24.23 8.71
C TYR A 566 -2.92 23.65 8.56
N ILE A 567 -2.41 23.02 9.60
CA ILE A 567 -1.10 22.39 9.65
C ILE A 567 -1.28 20.91 10.01
N PHE A 568 -0.56 20.04 9.33
CA PHE A 568 -0.38 18.68 9.78
C PHE A 568 1.10 18.34 9.99
N SER A 569 1.36 17.51 10.99
CA SER A 569 2.72 17.02 11.29
C SER A 569 2.64 15.56 11.67
N ARG A 570 3.39 14.71 10.99
CA ARG A 570 3.42 13.28 11.22
C ARG A 570 4.86 12.81 11.32
N PHE A 571 5.16 12.02 12.35
CA PHE A 571 6.50 11.50 12.61
C PHE A 571 6.44 10.01 12.92
N GLY A 572 7.40 9.26 12.40
CA GLY A 572 7.64 7.87 12.70
C GLY A 572 9.10 7.64 13.07
N LEU A 573 9.30 6.97 14.20
CA LEU A 573 10.58 6.40 14.58
C LEU A 573 10.41 4.89 14.56
N LEU A 574 11.33 4.18 13.94
CA LEU A 574 11.28 2.74 13.76
C LEU A 574 12.66 2.13 14.03
N GLN A 575 12.71 1.12 14.86
CA GLN A 575 13.85 0.21 14.97
C GLN A 575 13.35 -1.20 14.63
N THR A 576 14.05 -1.88 13.75
CA THR A 576 13.80 -3.27 13.38
C THR A 576 15.07 -4.05 13.53
N ASP A 577 14.97 -5.25 14.08
CA ASP A 577 16.12 -6.14 14.30
C ASP A 577 15.72 -7.55 13.81
N ILE A 578 16.63 -8.21 13.09
CA ILE A 578 16.53 -9.64 12.73
C ILE A 578 17.28 -10.40 13.82
N ASN A 579 16.66 -11.38 14.46
CA ASN A 579 17.22 -12.16 15.54
C ASN A 579 17.17 -13.65 15.24
N ASN A 580 18.04 -14.44 15.90
CA ASN A 580 18.04 -15.92 15.88
C ASN A 580 18.03 -16.56 14.49
N TRP A 581 18.70 -15.94 13.50
CA TRP A 581 18.77 -16.51 12.16
C TRP A 581 19.92 -17.53 12.03
N LYS A 582 19.66 -18.79 12.36
CA LYS A 582 20.68 -19.85 12.44
C LYS A 582 21.48 -20.08 11.16
N SER A 583 20.87 -19.91 9.99
CA SER A 583 21.54 -20.08 8.68
C SER A 583 22.31 -18.84 8.23
N ARG A 584 22.05 -17.68 8.83
CA ARG A 584 22.66 -16.38 8.50
C ARG A 584 22.97 -15.57 9.77
N PRO A 585 23.82 -16.08 10.67
CA PRO A 585 24.17 -15.38 11.91
C PRO A 585 24.88 -14.04 11.66
N ASP A 586 25.43 -13.83 10.47
CA ASP A 586 26.01 -12.58 10.00
C ASP A 586 24.98 -11.44 9.88
N LEU A 587 23.70 -11.74 9.79
CA LEU A 587 22.59 -10.78 9.67
C LEU A 587 21.87 -10.52 10.99
N GLU A 588 22.26 -11.18 12.09
CA GLU A 588 21.65 -10.95 13.40
C GLU A 588 21.92 -9.52 13.90
N GLY A 589 20.88 -8.89 14.48
CA GLY A 589 20.91 -7.50 14.94
C GLY A 589 20.81 -6.45 13.82
N ARG A 590 20.73 -6.89 12.57
CA ARG A 590 20.59 -5.99 11.42
C ARG A 590 19.16 -5.48 11.28
N ALA A 591 19.02 -4.21 10.85
CA ALA A 591 17.72 -3.67 10.49
C ALA A 591 17.17 -4.33 9.22
N GLN A 592 15.86 -4.58 9.18
CA GLN A 592 15.15 -5.13 8.05
C GLN A 592 15.23 -4.19 6.84
N ALA A 593 15.14 -4.75 5.63
CA ALA A 593 15.15 -3.96 4.41
C ALA A 593 13.88 -3.10 4.27
N HIS A 594 14.01 -1.96 3.59
CA HIS A 594 12.94 -0.98 3.38
C HIS A 594 12.28 -0.46 4.67
N ALA A 595 13.00 -0.47 5.78
CA ALA A 595 12.58 -0.01 7.10
C ALA A 595 13.38 1.24 7.55
N PRO A 596 13.09 2.44 7.01
CA PRO A 596 13.78 3.67 7.41
C PRO A 596 13.56 3.96 8.89
N LYS A 597 14.66 4.26 9.63
CA LYS A 597 14.60 4.54 11.07
C LYS A 597 13.81 5.79 11.43
N LYS A 598 13.71 6.73 10.50
CA LYS A 598 12.99 8.00 10.69
C LYS A 598 12.22 8.33 9.43
N SER A 599 10.96 8.70 9.59
CA SER A 599 10.12 9.21 8.53
C SER A 599 9.27 10.36 9.05
N PHE A 600 9.00 11.36 8.22
CA PHE A 600 8.16 12.47 8.58
C PHE A 600 7.39 13.01 7.39
N ALA A 601 6.25 13.65 7.68
CA ALA A 601 5.48 14.45 6.75
C ALA A 601 4.98 15.70 7.50
N LEU A 602 5.29 16.86 6.95
CA LEU A 602 4.88 18.17 7.46
C LEU A 602 4.12 18.86 6.35
N GLY A 603 2.99 19.50 6.66
CA GLY A 603 2.26 20.22 5.66
C GLY A 603 1.53 21.42 6.23
N ILE A 604 1.34 22.42 5.38
CA ILE A 604 0.54 23.61 5.64
C ILE A 604 -0.43 23.82 4.49
N ASN A 605 -1.70 24.02 4.82
CA ASN A 605 -2.73 24.47 3.88
C ASN A 605 -3.18 25.85 4.33
N TRP A 606 -2.91 26.85 3.50
CA TRP A 606 -3.21 28.25 3.79
C TRP A 606 -4.24 28.79 2.79
N SER A 607 -5.43 29.07 3.26
CA SER A 607 -6.46 29.84 2.53
C SER A 607 -6.07 31.33 2.56
N ILE A 608 -5.37 31.78 1.52
CA ILE A 608 -4.88 33.17 1.39
C ILE A 608 -6.07 34.13 1.29
N THR A 609 -7.09 33.73 0.56
CA THR A 609 -8.39 34.39 0.42
C THR A 609 -9.46 33.32 0.29
N ASP A 610 -10.74 33.68 0.26
CA ASP A 610 -11.86 32.76 -0.02
C ASP A 610 -11.76 32.06 -1.37
N ARG A 611 -10.91 32.54 -2.27
CA ARG A 611 -10.72 32.01 -3.63
C ARG A 611 -9.35 31.41 -3.87
N ALA A 612 -8.38 31.69 -3.02
CA ALA A 612 -6.99 31.30 -3.23
C ALA A 612 -6.46 30.52 -2.04
N SER A 613 -5.88 29.36 -2.29
CA SER A 613 -5.20 28.57 -1.27
C SER A 613 -3.82 28.10 -1.74
N LEU A 614 -2.93 27.93 -0.76
CA LEU A 614 -1.58 27.41 -0.97
C LEU A 614 -1.37 26.21 -0.04
N SER A 615 -0.99 25.09 -0.61
CA SER A 615 -0.59 23.89 0.10
C SER A 615 0.89 23.63 -0.11
N ILE A 616 1.62 23.39 0.95
CA ILE A 616 3.04 23.00 0.91
C ILE A 616 3.19 21.80 1.81
N ASP A 617 3.81 20.73 1.31
CA ASP A 617 4.21 19.61 2.10
C ASP A 617 5.70 19.27 1.93
N LEU A 618 6.30 18.89 3.04
CA LEU A 618 7.67 18.41 3.15
C LEU A 618 7.65 17.01 3.74
N VAL A 619 8.10 16.02 2.97
CA VAL A 619 8.18 14.63 3.40
C VAL A 619 9.62 14.16 3.38
N GLY A 620 9.99 13.23 4.27
CA GLY A 620 11.34 12.72 4.29
C GLY A 620 11.50 11.38 4.97
N LYS A 621 12.57 10.68 4.58
CA LYS A 621 12.98 9.38 5.11
C LYS A 621 14.49 9.35 5.35
N SER A 622 14.92 8.68 6.43
CA SER A 622 16.32 8.32 6.62
C SER A 622 16.73 7.22 5.65
N SER A 623 18.04 6.94 5.57
CA SER A 623 18.57 5.79 4.84
C SER A 623 17.93 4.48 5.32
N PHE A 624 17.82 3.50 4.42
CA PHE A 624 17.33 2.15 4.69
C PHE A 624 18.09 1.14 3.81
N TYR A 625 18.18 -0.10 4.27
CA TYR A 625 18.75 -1.20 3.49
C TYR A 625 17.84 -1.57 2.32
N TYR A 626 18.42 -1.84 1.15
CA TYR A 626 17.67 -2.28 -0.03
C TYR A 626 17.25 -3.76 0.04
N SER A 627 18.03 -4.58 0.73
CA SER A 627 17.82 -6.02 0.83
C SER A 627 18.21 -6.54 2.21
N ASP A 628 17.68 -7.69 2.59
CA ASP A 628 18.14 -8.44 3.75
C ASP A 628 19.40 -9.27 3.46
N SER A 629 19.89 -9.28 2.19
CA SER A 629 21.02 -10.10 1.74
C SER A 629 22.34 -9.35 1.66
N HIS A 630 22.35 -8.00 1.66
CA HIS A 630 23.56 -7.18 1.52
C HIS A 630 23.43 -5.84 2.26
N ASP A 631 24.55 -5.15 2.50
CA ASP A 631 24.63 -3.95 3.36
C ASP A 631 24.43 -2.62 2.63
N ASN A 632 24.12 -2.65 1.33
CA ASN A 632 23.88 -1.43 0.58
C ASN A 632 22.59 -0.73 1.04
N GLN A 633 22.67 0.60 1.18
CA GLN A 633 21.58 1.44 1.69
C GLN A 633 21.29 2.60 0.75
N SER A 634 20.02 3.04 0.77
CA SER A 634 19.64 4.33 0.19
C SER A 634 20.30 5.49 0.94
N LYS A 635 20.41 6.65 0.28
CA LYS A 635 20.64 7.92 0.98
C LYS A 635 19.37 8.38 1.66
N SER A 636 19.50 9.19 2.72
CA SER A 636 18.36 9.94 3.27
C SER A 636 17.96 11.04 2.31
N TYR A 637 16.66 11.31 2.22
CA TYR A 637 16.13 12.35 1.33
C TYR A 637 14.92 13.06 1.92
N SER A 638 14.61 14.23 1.38
CA SER A 638 13.37 14.95 1.64
C SER A 638 12.84 15.58 0.36
N LEU A 639 11.52 15.52 0.19
CA LEU A 639 10.81 16.05 -0.98
C LEU A 639 9.87 17.15 -0.55
N THR A 640 9.87 18.25 -1.28
CA THR A 640 8.94 19.37 -1.08
C THR A 640 7.99 19.44 -2.25
N ASN A 641 6.69 19.50 -1.95
CA ASN A 641 5.64 19.68 -2.95
C ASN A 641 4.88 20.97 -2.65
N ILE A 642 4.39 21.62 -3.70
CA ILE A 642 3.63 22.87 -3.60
C ILE A 642 2.42 22.77 -4.53
N ASN A 643 1.26 23.20 -4.05
CA ASN A 643 0.03 23.34 -4.84
C ASN A 643 -0.61 24.70 -4.51
N TYR A 644 -0.90 25.48 -5.55
CA TYR A 644 -1.66 26.72 -5.43
C TYR A 644 -2.96 26.58 -6.19
N ASP A 645 -4.09 26.75 -5.51
CA ASP A 645 -5.43 26.67 -6.07
C ASP A 645 -6.06 28.06 -6.15
N TYR A 646 -6.79 28.32 -7.24
CA TYR A 646 -7.57 29.53 -7.42
C TYR A 646 -8.98 29.18 -7.92
N SER A 647 -10.02 29.54 -7.16
CA SER A 647 -11.41 29.21 -7.43
C SER A 647 -12.19 30.40 -7.98
N ILE A 648 -12.92 30.19 -9.10
CA ILE A 648 -13.83 31.17 -9.71
C ILE A 648 -15.16 30.47 -10.01
N GLY A 649 -16.18 30.80 -9.25
CA GLY A 649 -17.48 30.14 -9.34
C GLY A 649 -17.35 28.65 -9.05
N ARG A 650 -17.64 27.80 -10.02
CA ARG A 650 -17.53 26.33 -9.93
C ARG A 650 -16.21 25.77 -10.45
N TRP A 651 -15.30 26.64 -10.91
CA TRP A 651 -13.99 26.24 -11.39
C TRP A 651 -12.94 26.41 -10.31
N THR A 652 -12.04 25.42 -10.19
CA THR A 652 -10.79 25.52 -9.45
C THR A 652 -9.63 25.23 -10.39
N TYR A 653 -8.69 26.17 -10.45
CA TYR A 653 -7.45 26.05 -11.23
C TYR A 653 -6.29 25.88 -10.28
N SER A 654 -5.51 24.82 -10.48
CA SER A 654 -4.36 24.48 -9.66
C SER A 654 -3.08 24.63 -10.47
N ILE A 655 -2.07 25.25 -9.87
CA ILE A 655 -0.68 25.24 -10.36
C ILE A 655 0.13 24.49 -9.31
N TRP A 656 0.83 23.44 -9.72
CA TRP A 656 1.51 22.59 -8.77
C TRP A 656 2.91 22.17 -9.21
N ALA A 657 3.74 21.88 -8.22
CA ALA A 657 5.08 21.34 -8.38
C ALA A 657 5.32 20.22 -7.36
N ARG A 658 5.79 19.07 -7.82
CA ARG A 658 6.29 17.97 -6.98
C ARG A 658 7.80 17.93 -7.08
N ASN A 659 8.43 17.48 -5.97
CA ASN A 659 9.89 17.47 -5.85
C ASN A 659 10.50 18.79 -6.35
N VAL A 660 10.06 19.91 -5.75
CA VAL A 660 10.35 21.28 -6.18
C VAL A 660 11.86 21.54 -6.35
N PHE A 661 12.67 20.95 -5.48
CA PHE A 661 14.12 21.12 -5.47
C PHE A 661 14.86 20.14 -6.37
N ASP A 662 14.12 19.28 -7.11
CA ASP A 662 14.67 18.26 -8.00
C ASP A 662 15.66 17.31 -7.29
N GLU A 663 15.28 16.92 -6.07
CA GLU A 663 16.10 16.00 -5.26
C GLU A 663 16.25 14.67 -5.98
N TYR A 664 17.49 14.20 -6.08
CA TYR A 664 17.83 12.91 -6.68
C TYR A 664 17.92 11.85 -5.57
N TYR A 665 16.96 10.93 -5.55
CA TYR A 665 16.79 9.97 -4.48
C TYR A 665 16.48 8.56 -5.01
N SER A 666 16.86 7.53 -4.24
CA SER A 666 16.68 6.14 -4.63
C SER A 666 15.53 5.49 -3.85
N VAL A 667 14.73 4.70 -4.54
CA VAL A 667 13.56 3.98 -3.99
C VAL A 667 13.76 2.47 -3.94
N ARG A 668 14.71 1.93 -4.74
CA ARG A 668 15.06 0.51 -4.79
C ARG A 668 16.54 0.36 -5.17
N GLY A 669 17.17 -0.72 -4.73
CA GLY A 669 18.52 -1.10 -5.15
C GLY A 669 18.67 -2.61 -5.24
N PHE A 670 19.42 -3.06 -6.25
CA PHE A 670 19.91 -4.42 -6.41
C PHE A 670 21.44 -4.43 -6.35
N TYR A 671 21.99 -5.51 -5.80
CA TYR A 671 23.42 -5.70 -5.70
C TYR A 671 23.79 -7.08 -6.21
N PHE A 672 24.26 -7.16 -7.44
CA PHE A 672 24.63 -8.38 -8.14
C PHE A 672 25.47 -8.05 -9.38
N GLY A 673 26.02 -9.07 -10.04
CA GLY A 673 26.75 -8.88 -11.29
C GLY A 673 25.82 -8.91 -12.49
N ASN A 674 25.81 -7.86 -13.31
CA ASN A 674 25.00 -7.77 -14.54
C ASN A 674 25.82 -7.27 -15.75
N GLU A 675 27.12 -7.21 -15.67
CA GLU A 675 27.98 -6.68 -16.72
C GLU A 675 29.06 -7.69 -17.11
N ALA A 676 28.98 -8.20 -18.34
CA ALA A 676 29.98 -9.10 -18.92
C ALA A 676 31.35 -8.39 -19.06
N PRO A 677 32.49 -9.11 -18.95
CA PRO A 677 32.62 -10.58 -18.77
C PRO A 677 32.72 -11.00 -17.30
N ASP A 678 33.05 -10.09 -16.40
CA ASP A 678 33.45 -10.44 -15.04
C ASP A 678 32.25 -10.60 -14.09
N PHE A 679 31.08 -10.10 -14.48
CA PHE A 679 29.84 -10.09 -13.68
C PHE A 679 30.10 -9.68 -12.24
N LYS A 680 30.86 -8.60 -12.08
CA LYS A 680 31.25 -8.10 -10.77
C LYS A 680 30.02 -7.51 -10.05
N ASP A 681 29.84 -7.89 -8.78
CA ASP A 681 28.81 -7.33 -7.93
C ASP A 681 28.85 -5.80 -7.92
N THR A 682 27.80 -5.19 -8.43
CA THR A 682 27.60 -3.75 -8.58
C THR A 682 26.26 -3.34 -7.98
N LEU A 683 26.20 -2.16 -7.34
CA LEU A 683 24.94 -1.60 -6.86
C LEU A 683 24.22 -0.86 -7.96
N TYR A 684 23.06 -1.35 -8.35
CA TYR A 684 22.16 -0.70 -9.29
C TYR A 684 21.00 -0.07 -8.52
N GLU A 685 20.81 1.24 -8.68
CA GLU A 685 19.78 1.98 -7.97
C GLU A 685 18.68 2.47 -8.92
N ARG A 686 17.42 2.25 -8.52
CA ARG A 686 16.27 2.88 -9.14
C ARG A 686 15.97 4.18 -8.43
N HIS A 687 15.98 5.28 -9.19
CA HIS A 687 15.65 6.60 -8.68
C HIS A 687 14.15 6.90 -8.78
N GLY A 688 13.65 7.66 -7.80
CA GLY A 688 12.30 8.18 -7.79
C GLY A 688 12.08 9.31 -8.79
N ASP A 689 10.85 9.86 -8.77
CA ASP A 689 10.42 10.87 -9.74
C ASP A 689 11.19 12.19 -9.57
N PRO A 690 11.76 12.76 -10.66
CA PRO A 690 12.33 14.09 -10.63
C PRO A 690 11.25 15.17 -10.45
N ARG A 691 11.64 16.46 -10.50
CA ARG A 691 10.68 17.56 -10.42
C ARG A 691 9.61 17.44 -11.51
N HIS A 692 8.35 17.47 -11.07
CA HIS A 692 7.17 17.41 -11.92
C HIS A 692 6.30 18.64 -11.72
N LEU A 693 6.01 19.36 -12.79
CA LEU A 693 5.20 20.58 -12.80
C LEU A 693 3.91 20.34 -13.57
N GLY A 694 2.82 20.97 -13.16
CA GLY A 694 1.60 20.87 -13.93
C GLY A 694 0.52 21.88 -13.53
N LEU A 695 -0.54 21.82 -14.32
CA LEU A 695 -1.77 22.61 -14.19
C LEU A 695 -2.94 21.65 -14.12
N THR A 696 -3.90 21.93 -13.27
CA THR A 696 -5.16 21.19 -13.18
C THR A 696 -6.33 22.16 -13.24
N ALA A 697 -7.33 21.85 -14.04
CA ALA A 697 -8.62 22.53 -14.03
C ALA A 697 -9.68 21.53 -13.54
N ARG A 698 -10.41 21.90 -12.50
CA ARG A 698 -11.52 21.14 -11.92
C ARG A 698 -12.80 21.97 -12.00
N TYR A 699 -13.89 21.31 -12.34
CA TYR A 699 -15.23 21.88 -12.35
C TYR A 699 -16.16 21.06 -11.45
N ASP A 700 -16.78 21.71 -10.47
CA ASP A 700 -17.79 21.14 -9.58
C ASP A 700 -19.17 21.61 -10.05
N PHE A 701 -20.05 20.66 -10.45
CA PHE A 701 -21.36 20.94 -11.09
C PHE A 701 -22.44 21.36 -10.10
#